data_31d9d31aed719988c796dd61cef08a82
#
_entry.id   31d9d31aed719988c796dd61cef08a82
#
_cell.length_a   1.000
_cell.length_b   1.000
_cell.length_c   1.000
_cell.angle_alpha   90.00
_cell.angle_beta   90.00
_cell.angle_gamma   90.00
#
_symmetry.space_group_name_H-M   'P 1'
#
loop_
_entity.id
_entity.type
_entity.pdbx_description
1 polymer ?
#
loop_
_entity_poly.entity_id
_entity_poly.type
_entity_poly.pdbx_seq_one_letter_code
_entity_poly.pdbx_strand_id
1 'polypeptide(L)'
;MKPIYTLLSFLLFFISVKAQENISYQKPPKEILDLVNAPIAPSVRIDEKGEFAVLLYRDNFKSIEELSEKELRIAGIRVNPKINSATGQNYFNDIKIKKVSDNQLLTVNNLPSKPLLASFTYSPDQSKMAFTNTTETGVELWVLDIKTATVKKLTDAVLNNNLGRSFTWFKDNNYILVSFVPKNQKTIKEADKVIPTGPMVSTNFGEKAQNRTFQDLLKNKIDEDNFEILATSELFKIGIDGSQKLWKSAAMYRGLDFSPNGQFVLVSEMKKPFSYIVPLSRFPYEVNLYDVDGNFIKQIQSVPLIEVLPKGFMAVQKGMRQLNWRNDHAATLVWTEALDAGDPAVKVEFRDEVFQLTAPFNDKPQSILKTKNRFSRIYWGNSNTAIAIDNWRDDRNTKTYIFNPSNNQIKAVVISDRNFQDTYSDPGNFVTKRNEFGEDILEIDKDNIYLIGDGFTEKGKFPFVDQFNLKTLKTKRLYQSNLTDKLETIATSFNIQKGEILVRLESKNEYPNFYIRNFKKNTLKAVTQFENPYKSLQTIHSEVLTYKREDGVDLSGKLYLPVGYEKGKKYPMVMWAYPQEFKDKSSAGQVTANPNEFIYPSYGSPIFWVTRGYVVLDDAAFPIVGEGTEEPNDTFIKQLVGNAKAAIDAVDKLGYIDRTKVAVGGHSYGAFMTANLLSHSNLFAAGIARSGAYNRTLTPFGFQGEERNYWEAPETYNVMSPFMNAHKMKTPLLLVHGEIDNNSGTFPIQSERYFNALKGLGATVRYVVLPNESHGYRAKESILHLLWEQDQWLETYVKNKK
;
A
#
# COMPACT_ATOMS: atom_id res chain seq x y z
N MET A 1 85.67 26.44 4.28
CA MET A 1 84.27 26.90 4.28
C MET A 1 83.55 25.96 3.46
N LYS A 2 82.67 25.12 4.10
CA LYS A 2 81.80 24.13 3.48
C LYS A 2 80.33 24.65 3.56
N PRO A 3 79.54 24.70 2.51
CA PRO A 3 78.18 25.03 2.64
C PRO A 3 77.34 23.79 3.05
N ILE A 4 76.48 23.96 4.01
CA ILE A 4 75.41 23.00 4.48
C ILE A 4 74.23 23.14 3.60
N TYR A 5 73.86 22.06 2.89
CA TYR A 5 72.57 21.93 2.17
C TYR A 5 71.51 21.39 3.11
N THR A 6 70.56 22.22 3.48
CA THR A 6 69.40 21.82 4.24
C THR A 6 68.35 21.26 3.26
N LEU A 7 68.11 19.95 3.30
CA LEU A 7 67.15 19.24 2.51
C LEU A 7 65.79 19.36 3.20
N LEU A 8 64.89 20.21 2.69
CA LEU A 8 63.52 20.35 3.15
C LEU A 8 62.65 19.25 2.51
N SER A 9 62.37 18.16 3.27
CA SER A 9 61.46 17.11 2.83
C SER A 9 60.01 17.57 2.96
N PHE A 10 59.37 17.95 1.86
CA PHE A 10 57.91 18.12 1.78
C PHE A 10 57.25 16.74 1.79
N LEU A 11 56.69 16.33 2.90
CA LEU A 11 55.74 15.20 2.96
C LEU A 11 54.41 15.67 2.34
N LEU A 12 54.21 15.36 1.08
CA LEU A 12 52.92 15.45 0.41
C LEU A 12 52.03 14.32 0.92
N PHE A 13 51.14 14.63 1.86
CA PHE A 13 49.97 13.78 2.16
C PHE A 13 49.05 13.79 0.94
N PHE A 14 49.15 12.79 0.09
CA PHE A 14 48.12 12.49 -0.89
C PHE A 14 46.89 11.99 -0.15
N ILE A 15 45.97 12.91 0.21
CA ILE A 15 44.59 12.54 0.52
C ILE A 15 43.96 12.14 -0.84
N SER A 16 43.96 10.83 -1.13
CA SER A 16 43.20 10.33 -2.27
C SER A 16 41.68 10.51 -1.97
N VAL A 17 41.16 11.62 -2.41
CA VAL A 17 39.70 11.80 -2.42
C VAL A 17 39.12 10.85 -3.47
N LYS A 18 38.70 9.67 -3.07
CA LYS A 18 37.96 8.78 -3.94
C LYS A 18 36.57 9.37 -4.11
N ALA A 19 36.26 9.92 -5.28
CA ALA A 19 34.99 10.53 -5.58
C ALA A 19 33.87 9.48 -5.79
N GLN A 20 34.21 8.24 -6.10
CA GLN A 20 33.31 7.12 -6.28
C GLN A 20 33.97 5.85 -5.73
N GLU A 21 33.19 5.09 -4.94
CA GLU A 21 33.57 3.81 -4.38
C GLU A 21 32.76 2.70 -5.06
N ASN A 22 33.42 1.67 -5.55
CA ASN A 22 32.75 0.45 -6.02
C ASN A 22 32.98 -0.63 -4.95
N ILE A 23 32.00 -0.77 -4.05
CA ILE A 23 32.05 -1.73 -2.96
C ILE A 23 31.03 -2.84 -3.19
N SER A 24 31.35 -4.06 -2.82
CA SER A 24 30.41 -5.18 -2.80
C SER A 24 29.34 -4.97 -1.72
N TYR A 25 28.25 -5.71 -1.81
CA TYR A 25 27.23 -5.72 -0.77
C TYR A 25 27.85 -6.06 0.60
N GLN A 26 27.59 -5.20 1.58
CA GLN A 26 28.06 -5.33 2.95
C GLN A 26 26.94 -5.90 3.85
N LYS A 27 27.34 -6.39 5.03
CA LYS A 27 26.42 -6.88 6.06
C LYS A 27 26.50 -5.99 7.30
N PRO A 28 25.39 -5.66 7.93
CA PRO A 28 25.38 -4.94 9.20
C PRO A 28 25.97 -5.79 10.33
N PRO A 29 26.24 -5.19 11.51
CA PRO A 29 26.66 -5.93 12.70
C PRO A 29 25.72 -7.08 13.04
N LYS A 30 26.26 -8.07 13.75
CA LYS A 30 25.58 -9.35 14.03
C LYS A 30 24.19 -9.15 14.69
N GLU A 31 24.08 -8.20 15.59
CA GLU A 31 22.86 -7.91 16.34
C GLU A 31 21.70 -7.48 15.40
N ILE A 32 22.02 -6.72 14.38
CA ILE A 32 21.07 -6.32 13.32
C ILE A 32 20.83 -7.49 12.37
N LEU A 33 21.90 -8.18 11.96
CA LEU A 33 21.81 -9.31 11.04
C LEU A 33 20.91 -10.44 11.57
N ASP A 34 21.00 -10.75 12.86
CA ASP A 34 20.20 -11.78 13.52
C ASP A 34 18.70 -11.42 13.46
N LEU A 35 18.35 -10.15 13.65
CA LEU A 35 16.96 -9.67 13.53
C LEU A 35 16.43 -9.74 12.08
N VAL A 36 17.26 -9.39 11.11
CA VAL A 36 16.90 -9.48 9.68
C VAL A 36 16.69 -10.92 9.24
N ASN A 37 17.49 -11.85 9.74
CA ASN A 37 17.42 -13.28 9.40
C ASN A 37 16.37 -14.07 10.21
N ALA A 38 15.73 -13.45 11.18
CA ALA A 38 14.68 -14.10 11.97
C ALA A 38 13.51 -14.57 11.07
N PRO A 39 12.98 -15.77 11.27
CA PRO A 39 11.88 -16.28 10.48
C PRO A 39 10.61 -15.46 10.71
N ILE A 40 9.83 -15.25 9.66
CA ILE A 40 8.52 -14.60 9.76
C ILE A 40 7.42 -15.65 9.90
N ALA A 41 6.34 -15.30 10.62
CA ALA A 41 5.16 -16.15 10.69
C ALA A 41 4.48 -16.25 9.32
N PRO A 42 3.83 -17.38 9.00
CA PRO A 42 3.06 -17.54 7.78
C PRO A 42 1.86 -16.58 7.74
N SER A 43 1.44 -16.23 6.53
CA SER A 43 0.15 -15.58 6.33
C SER A 43 -0.99 -16.56 6.64
N VAL A 44 -1.96 -16.13 7.44
CA VAL A 44 -3.09 -16.96 7.86
C VAL A 44 -4.34 -16.58 7.07
N ARG A 45 -4.98 -17.56 6.43
CA ARG A 45 -6.27 -17.41 5.76
C ARG A 45 -7.26 -18.41 6.36
N ILE A 46 -8.28 -17.91 7.02
CA ILE A 46 -9.29 -18.74 7.69
C ILE A 46 -10.55 -18.72 6.84
N ASP A 47 -11.18 -19.88 6.65
CA ASP A 47 -12.47 -19.97 5.99
C ASP A 47 -13.58 -19.29 6.81
N GLU A 48 -14.70 -18.96 6.18
CA GLU A 48 -15.80 -18.25 6.84
C GLU A 48 -16.47 -19.03 7.97
N LYS A 49 -16.34 -20.35 7.93
CA LYS A 49 -16.88 -21.24 8.98
C LYS A 49 -15.94 -21.34 10.17
N GLY A 50 -14.70 -20.86 10.02
CA GLY A 50 -13.66 -21.01 11.05
C GLY A 50 -13.24 -22.46 11.26
N GLU A 51 -13.39 -23.32 10.23
CA GLU A 51 -13.06 -24.76 10.30
C GLU A 51 -11.60 -25.03 9.95
N PHE A 52 -11.07 -24.32 8.95
CA PHE A 52 -9.71 -24.49 8.46
C PHE A 52 -8.97 -23.15 8.35
N ALA A 53 -7.70 -23.16 8.75
CA ALA A 53 -6.77 -22.06 8.52
C ALA A 53 -5.67 -22.52 7.55
N VAL A 54 -5.58 -21.89 6.38
CA VAL A 54 -4.51 -22.08 5.42
C VAL A 54 -3.33 -21.19 5.80
N LEU A 55 -2.18 -21.79 6.07
CA LEU A 55 -0.95 -21.13 6.46
C LEU A 55 0.00 -21.08 5.26
N LEU A 56 0.29 -19.88 4.77
CA LEU A 56 1.14 -19.64 3.60
C LEU A 56 2.50 -19.13 4.06
N TYR A 57 3.55 -19.91 3.81
CA TYR A 57 4.93 -19.61 4.20
C TYR A 57 5.68 -18.94 3.06
N ARG A 58 6.58 -18.05 3.38
CA ARG A 58 7.44 -17.37 2.42
C ARG A 58 8.75 -16.91 3.04
N ASP A 59 9.73 -16.63 2.20
CA ASP A 59 10.92 -15.93 2.61
C ASP A 59 10.61 -14.46 2.91
N ASN A 60 11.40 -13.86 3.79
CA ASN A 60 11.20 -12.46 4.17
C ASN A 60 11.58 -11.49 3.03
N PHE A 61 12.58 -11.84 2.26
CA PHE A 61 13.17 -11.02 1.21
C PHE A 61 13.36 -11.82 -0.09
N LYS A 62 13.41 -11.12 -1.21
CA LYS A 62 13.89 -11.63 -2.49
C LYS A 62 15.44 -11.68 -2.49
N SER A 63 16.02 -12.33 -3.49
CA SER A 63 17.45 -12.19 -3.79
C SER A 63 17.70 -11.06 -4.80
N ILE A 64 18.91 -10.55 -4.85
CA ILE A 64 19.31 -9.59 -5.90
C ILE A 64 19.34 -10.27 -7.28
N GLU A 65 19.59 -11.59 -7.34
CA GLU A 65 19.50 -12.38 -8.56
C GLU A 65 18.08 -12.34 -9.15
N GLU A 66 17.05 -12.56 -8.31
CA GLU A 66 15.64 -12.42 -8.72
C GLU A 66 15.32 -11.02 -9.28
N LEU A 67 15.83 -9.95 -8.66
CA LEU A 67 15.63 -8.58 -9.13
C LEU A 67 16.42 -8.25 -10.38
N SER A 68 17.42 -9.06 -10.72
CA SER A 68 18.26 -8.87 -11.91
C SER A 68 17.72 -9.57 -13.16
N GLU A 69 16.61 -10.31 -13.04
CA GLU A 69 15.94 -10.89 -14.20
C GLU A 69 15.44 -9.79 -15.16
N LYS A 70 15.41 -10.14 -16.47
CA LYS A 70 14.97 -9.22 -17.52
C LYS A 70 13.56 -8.72 -17.26
N GLU A 71 13.43 -7.41 -17.16
CA GLU A 71 12.17 -6.69 -16.95
C GLU A 71 11.92 -5.72 -18.11
N LEU A 72 10.71 -5.75 -18.66
CA LEU A 72 10.20 -4.69 -19.53
C LEU A 72 9.32 -3.73 -18.71
N ARG A 73 9.55 -2.43 -18.87
CA ARG A 73 8.84 -1.34 -18.20
C ARG A 73 8.06 -0.57 -19.26
N ILE A 74 6.80 -0.90 -19.41
CA ILE A 74 5.95 -0.45 -20.52
C ILE A 74 4.52 -0.18 -20.03
N ALA A 75 3.90 0.87 -20.55
CA ALA A 75 2.52 1.25 -20.27
C ALA A 75 2.17 1.37 -18.76
N GLY A 76 3.17 1.66 -17.91
CA GLY A 76 3.00 1.79 -16.47
C GLY A 76 3.07 0.46 -15.70
N ILE A 77 3.41 -0.65 -16.35
CA ILE A 77 3.63 -1.97 -15.73
C ILE A 77 5.07 -2.45 -15.91
N ARG A 78 5.43 -3.42 -15.09
CA ARG A 78 6.71 -4.12 -15.13
C ARG A 78 6.47 -5.61 -15.27
N VAL A 79 6.99 -6.19 -16.34
CA VAL A 79 6.74 -7.57 -16.69
C VAL A 79 8.03 -8.30 -17.07
N ASN A 80 8.13 -9.57 -16.71
CA ASN A 80 9.14 -10.46 -17.21
C ASN A 80 8.60 -11.15 -18.49
N PRO A 81 9.12 -10.79 -19.66
CA PRO A 81 8.59 -11.29 -20.93
C PRO A 81 8.87 -12.79 -21.17
N LYS A 82 9.84 -13.36 -20.46
CA LYS A 82 10.19 -14.79 -20.58
C LYS A 82 9.09 -15.68 -20.02
N ILE A 83 8.48 -15.25 -18.92
CA ILE A 83 7.47 -16.05 -18.19
C ILE A 83 6.06 -15.46 -18.29
N ASN A 84 5.86 -14.39 -19.05
CA ASN A 84 4.58 -13.69 -19.20
C ASN A 84 3.91 -13.36 -17.84
N SER A 85 4.69 -12.82 -16.93
CA SER A 85 4.21 -12.45 -15.59
C SER A 85 4.70 -11.09 -15.16
N ALA A 86 3.87 -10.37 -14.39
CA ALA A 86 4.29 -9.15 -13.74
C ALA A 86 5.45 -9.43 -12.78
N THR A 87 6.45 -8.52 -12.77
CA THR A 87 7.57 -8.57 -11.81
C THR A 87 7.15 -8.05 -10.44
N GLY A 88 7.96 -8.29 -9.44
CA GLY A 88 7.70 -7.75 -8.10
C GLY A 88 6.64 -8.51 -7.28
N GLN A 89 6.13 -9.66 -7.75
CA GLN A 89 5.25 -10.53 -6.96
C GLN A 89 5.99 -11.10 -5.73
N ASN A 90 5.30 -11.21 -4.61
CA ASN A 90 5.78 -11.97 -3.46
C ASN A 90 5.29 -13.41 -3.60
N TYR A 91 6.22 -14.35 -3.52
CA TYR A 91 5.91 -15.76 -3.63
C TYR A 91 5.86 -16.43 -2.26
N PHE A 92 4.99 -17.42 -2.14
CA PHE A 92 4.99 -18.36 -1.03
C PHE A 92 5.69 -19.65 -1.48
N ASN A 93 6.40 -20.28 -0.53
CA ASN A 93 7.22 -21.47 -0.79
C ASN A 93 6.72 -22.74 -0.09
N ASP A 94 5.70 -22.64 0.77
CA ASP A 94 5.07 -23.78 1.43
C ASP A 94 3.63 -23.44 1.86
N ILE A 95 2.80 -24.48 1.97
CA ILE A 95 1.41 -24.40 2.42
C ILE A 95 1.21 -25.46 3.51
N LYS A 96 0.60 -25.08 4.63
CA LYS A 96 0.07 -26.01 5.62
C LYS A 96 -1.37 -25.67 5.92
N ILE A 97 -2.15 -26.65 6.30
CA ILE A 97 -3.54 -26.47 6.68
C ILE A 97 -3.69 -26.81 8.16
N LYS A 98 -4.29 -25.91 8.92
CA LYS A 98 -4.62 -26.15 10.32
C LYS A 98 -6.11 -26.37 10.46
N LYS A 99 -6.51 -27.49 11.02
CA LYS A 99 -7.89 -27.74 11.40
C LYS A 99 -8.14 -27.07 12.76
N VAL A 100 -9.06 -26.11 12.78
CA VAL A 100 -9.28 -25.22 13.94
C VAL A 100 -9.93 -25.96 15.12
N SER A 101 -10.69 -27.04 14.85
CA SER A 101 -11.41 -27.80 15.89
C SER A 101 -10.49 -28.44 16.92
N ASP A 102 -9.41 -29.08 16.48
CA ASP A 102 -8.49 -29.91 17.25
C ASP A 102 -7.03 -29.44 17.17
N ASN A 103 -6.78 -28.33 16.51
CA ASN A 103 -5.44 -27.79 16.25
C ASN A 103 -4.51 -28.68 15.42
N GLN A 104 -5.05 -29.71 14.74
CA GLN A 104 -4.25 -30.59 13.87
C GLN A 104 -3.64 -29.79 12.72
N LEU A 105 -2.33 -29.94 12.52
CA LEU A 105 -1.60 -29.37 11.39
C LEU A 105 -1.42 -30.45 10.31
N LEU A 106 -1.98 -30.19 9.11
CA LEU A 106 -1.86 -31.05 7.95
C LEU A 106 -0.79 -30.51 7.00
N THR A 107 0.11 -31.37 6.61
CA THR A 107 1.07 -31.07 5.53
C THR A 107 0.37 -31.22 4.19
N VAL A 108 0.54 -30.23 3.31
CA VAL A 108 0.01 -30.29 1.96
C VAL A 108 0.89 -31.18 1.07
N ASN A 109 0.27 -32.16 0.41
CA ASN A 109 0.93 -33.11 -0.45
C ASN A 109 0.95 -32.66 -1.92
N ASN A 110 1.94 -33.14 -2.67
CA ASN A 110 2.10 -32.90 -4.11
C ASN A 110 2.38 -31.45 -4.52
N LEU A 111 2.91 -30.60 -3.62
CA LEU A 111 3.38 -29.26 -3.98
C LEU A 111 4.43 -29.34 -5.12
N PRO A 112 4.53 -28.30 -5.97
CA PRO A 112 5.64 -28.18 -6.92
C PRO A 112 7.00 -28.36 -6.26
N SER A 113 7.97 -28.93 -6.97
CA SER A 113 9.32 -29.19 -6.44
C SER A 113 10.10 -27.92 -6.09
N LYS A 114 9.83 -26.82 -6.80
CA LYS A 114 10.38 -25.47 -6.56
C LYS A 114 9.20 -24.49 -6.46
N PRO A 115 8.51 -24.41 -5.31
CA PRO A 115 7.28 -23.63 -5.22
C PRO A 115 7.56 -22.12 -5.21
N LEU A 116 7.01 -21.43 -6.21
CA LEU A 116 6.86 -19.98 -6.27
C LEU A 116 5.38 -19.66 -6.43
N LEU A 117 4.65 -19.79 -5.32
CA LEU A 117 3.19 -19.79 -5.27
C LEU A 117 2.64 -18.37 -5.08
N ALA A 118 1.59 -18.03 -5.83
CA ALA A 118 0.95 -16.73 -5.74
C ALA A 118 -0.55 -16.80 -6.09
N SER A 119 -1.24 -15.65 -6.05
CA SER A 119 -2.61 -15.47 -6.56
C SER A 119 -3.66 -16.42 -5.95
N PHE A 120 -3.53 -16.73 -4.66
CA PHE A 120 -4.46 -17.64 -3.97
C PHE A 120 -5.90 -17.11 -3.93
N THR A 121 -6.86 -17.93 -4.37
CA THR A 121 -8.29 -17.60 -4.41
C THR A 121 -9.12 -18.82 -4.02
N TYR A 122 -10.00 -18.67 -3.03
CA TYR A 122 -10.97 -19.73 -2.69
C TYR A 122 -11.97 -19.97 -3.81
N SER A 123 -12.43 -21.24 -3.94
CA SER A 123 -13.65 -21.56 -4.67
C SER A 123 -14.87 -20.90 -4.02
N PRO A 124 -15.98 -20.67 -4.73
CA PRO A 124 -17.18 -20.06 -4.15
C PRO A 124 -17.66 -20.75 -2.86
N ASP A 125 -17.57 -22.07 -2.75
CA ASP A 125 -17.93 -22.85 -1.55
C ASP A 125 -16.82 -22.97 -0.51
N GLN A 126 -15.64 -22.41 -0.79
CA GLN A 126 -14.40 -22.44 0.02
C GLN A 126 -13.85 -23.86 0.30
N SER A 127 -14.32 -24.88 -0.39
CA SER A 127 -13.78 -26.25 -0.27
C SER A 127 -12.40 -26.40 -0.92
N LYS A 128 -12.08 -25.53 -1.88
CA LYS A 128 -10.84 -25.54 -2.65
C LYS A 128 -10.19 -24.14 -2.68
N MET A 129 -8.92 -24.14 -3.05
CA MET A 129 -8.18 -22.90 -3.31
C MET A 129 -7.36 -23.04 -4.57
N ALA A 130 -7.61 -22.18 -5.56
CA ALA A 130 -6.77 -22.10 -6.75
C ALA A 130 -5.60 -21.14 -6.49
N PHE A 131 -4.46 -21.41 -7.09
CA PHE A 131 -3.26 -20.58 -7.00
C PHE A 131 -2.36 -20.78 -8.22
N THR A 132 -1.46 -19.85 -8.44
CA THR A 132 -0.44 -19.94 -9.49
C THR A 132 0.87 -20.45 -8.93
N ASN A 133 1.63 -21.19 -9.75
CA ASN A 133 3.03 -21.52 -9.53
C ASN A 133 3.86 -20.95 -10.70
N THR A 134 4.84 -20.11 -10.39
CA THR A 134 5.76 -19.54 -11.39
C THR A 134 6.95 -20.48 -11.59
N THR A 135 7.23 -20.80 -12.84
CA THR A 135 8.37 -21.63 -13.26
C THR A 135 9.38 -20.81 -14.07
N GLU A 136 10.49 -21.42 -14.46
CA GLU A 136 11.48 -20.78 -15.34
C GLU A 136 10.96 -20.48 -16.76
N THR A 137 9.84 -21.08 -17.16
CA THR A 137 9.29 -20.96 -18.52
C THR A 137 7.91 -20.31 -18.59
N GLY A 138 7.23 -20.07 -17.46
CA GLY A 138 5.90 -19.48 -17.43
C GLY A 138 5.18 -19.74 -16.12
N VAL A 139 3.87 -19.52 -16.12
CA VAL A 139 3.01 -19.62 -14.94
C VAL A 139 1.99 -20.74 -15.14
N GLU A 140 1.89 -21.60 -14.13
CA GLU A 140 0.96 -22.73 -14.06
C GLU A 140 -0.23 -22.42 -13.16
N LEU A 141 -1.40 -23.03 -13.41
CA LEU A 141 -2.54 -23.03 -12.49
C LEU A 141 -2.59 -24.35 -11.70
N TRP A 142 -2.77 -24.23 -10.40
CA TRP A 142 -2.91 -25.32 -9.45
C TRP A 142 -4.16 -25.15 -8.58
N VAL A 143 -4.68 -26.26 -8.06
CA VAL A 143 -5.79 -26.26 -7.11
C VAL A 143 -5.44 -27.10 -5.87
N LEU A 144 -5.72 -26.54 -4.70
CA LEU A 144 -5.63 -27.20 -3.39
C LEU A 144 -7.03 -27.62 -2.96
N ASP A 145 -7.22 -28.89 -2.63
CA ASP A 145 -8.36 -29.37 -1.86
C ASP A 145 -8.04 -29.22 -0.36
N ILE A 146 -8.84 -28.40 0.33
CA ILE A 146 -8.54 -28.00 1.70
C ILE A 146 -8.72 -29.14 2.67
N LYS A 147 -9.75 -29.96 2.46
CA LYS A 147 -10.08 -31.06 3.38
C LYS A 147 -9.08 -32.20 3.32
N THR A 148 -8.61 -32.54 2.10
CA THR A 148 -7.65 -33.62 1.89
C THR A 148 -6.19 -33.16 1.98
N ALA A 149 -5.95 -31.86 2.03
CA ALA A 149 -4.62 -31.23 2.00
C ALA A 149 -3.78 -31.74 0.80
N THR A 150 -4.38 -31.81 -0.39
CA THR A 150 -3.70 -32.23 -1.62
C THR A 150 -3.81 -31.20 -2.70
N VAL A 151 -2.74 -30.99 -3.48
CA VAL A 151 -2.76 -30.12 -4.65
C VAL A 151 -2.70 -30.91 -5.95
N LYS A 152 -3.31 -30.32 -6.97
CA LYS A 152 -3.31 -30.83 -8.33
C LYS A 152 -2.94 -29.73 -9.30
N LYS A 153 -2.02 -30.02 -10.23
CA LYS A 153 -1.73 -29.16 -11.36
C LYS A 153 -2.88 -29.23 -12.38
N LEU A 154 -3.38 -28.09 -12.84
CA LEU A 154 -4.47 -27.99 -13.82
C LEU A 154 -3.99 -27.62 -15.22
N THR A 155 -2.90 -26.84 -15.33
CA THR A 155 -2.38 -26.37 -16.62
C THR A 155 -0.87 -26.52 -16.68
N ASP A 156 -0.33 -26.59 -17.88
CA ASP A 156 1.08 -26.31 -18.11
C ASP A 156 1.40 -24.82 -17.84
N ALA A 157 2.67 -24.42 -17.99
CA ALA A 157 3.15 -23.08 -17.75
C ALA A 157 2.77 -22.11 -18.89
N VAL A 158 1.48 -21.89 -19.09
CA VAL A 158 0.88 -21.17 -20.24
C VAL A 158 0.02 -19.97 -19.84
N LEU A 159 -0.08 -19.63 -18.57
CA LEU A 159 -0.87 -18.51 -18.12
C LEU A 159 -0.24 -17.18 -18.54
N ASN A 160 -1.06 -16.25 -19.02
CA ASN A 160 -0.69 -14.85 -19.17
C ASN A 160 -1.04 -14.09 -17.88
N ASN A 161 -0.02 -13.78 -17.09
CA ASN A 161 -0.15 -13.11 -15.81
C ASN A 161 0.39 -11.66 -15.84
N ASN A 162 0.37 -11.02 -17.02
CA ASN A 162 0.87 -9.65 -17.24
C ASN A 162 -0.14 -8.57 -16.83
N LEU A 163 -1.44 -8.79 -17.09
CA LEU A 163 -2.50 -7.83 -16.83
C LEU A 163 -3.44 -8.29 -15.71
N GLY A 164 -3.04 -8.05 -14.46
CA GLY A 164 -3.90 -8.30 -13.30
C GLY A 164 -4.11 -9.79 -13.01
N ARG A 165 -5.35 -10.17 -12.66
CA ARG A 165 -5.68 -11.55 -12.26
C ARG A 165 -5.80 -12.45 -13.50
N SER A 166 -4.99 -13.48 -13.58
CA SER A 166 -4.95 -14.43 -14.72
C SER A 166 -6.05 -15.49 -14.69
N PHE A 167 -6.82 -15.60 -13.59
CA PHE A 167 -7.90 -16.58 -13.49
C PHE A 167 -9.00 -16.13 -12.53
N THR A 168 -10.23 -16.67 -12.72
CA THR A 168 -11.37 -16.49 -11.82
C THR A 168 -12.24 -17.74 -11.81
N TRP A 169 -12.82 -18.06 -10.64
CA TRP A 169 -13.70 -19.21 -10.50
C TRP A 169 -15.07 -18.98 -11.15
N PHE A 170 -15.60 -20.02 -11.82
CA PHE A 170 -17.04 -20.11 -12.08
C PHE A 170 -17.77 -20.37 -10.76
N LYS A 171 -19.02 -19.97 -10.68
CA LYS A 171 -19.84 -20.11 -9.45
C LYS A 171 -20.22 -21.56 -9.14
N ASP A 172 -20.00 -22.49 -10.06
CA ASP A 172 -20.29 -23.93 -9.91
C ASP A 172 -19.20 -24.72 -9.16
N ASN A 173 -18.10 -24.09 -8.74
CA ASN A 173 -16.95 -24.70 -8.07
C ASN A 173 -16.17 -25.75 -8.90
N ASN A 174 -16.55 -25.97 -10.16
CA ASN A 174 -15.99 -27.03 -11.01
C ASN A 174 -15.09 -26.48 -12.11
N TYR A 175 -15.23 -25.20 -12.44
CA TYR A 175 -14.47 -24.59 -13.52
C TYR A 175 -13.80 -23.30 -13.09
N ILE A 176 -12.72 -22.96 -13.79
CA ILE A 176 -11.95 -21.71 -13.64
C ILE A 176 -11.80 -21.11 -15.04
N LEU A 177 -12.11 -19.82 -15.18
CA LEU A 177 -11.82 -19.07 -16.40
C LEU A 177 -10.40 -18.51 -16.31
N VAL A 178 -9.56 -18.79 -17.29
CA VAL A 178 -8.11 -18.57 -17.22
C VAL A 178 -7.60 -17.86 -18.46
N SER A 179 -6.71 -16.90 -18.29
CA SER A 179 -6.02 -16.20 -19.36
C SER A 179 -4.75 -16.94 -19.76
N PHE A 180 -4.70 -17.46 -20.98
CA PHE A 180 -3.54 -18.14 -21.55
C PHE A 180 -2.76 -17.25 -22.49
N VAL A 181 -1.46 -17.42 -22.54
CA VAL A 181 -0.62 -16.91 -23.62
C VAL A 181 -1.08 -17.54 -24.93
N PRO A 182 -1.38 -16.78 -25.99
CA PRO A 182 -1.79 -17.33 -27.27
C PRO A 182 -0.73 -18.28 -27.85
N LYS A 183 -1.16 -19.43 -28.38
CA LYS A 183 -0.25 -20.42 -28.98
C LYS A 183 0.66 -19.83 -30.07
N ASN A 184 0.17 -18.85 -30.80
CA ASN A 184 0.89 -18.15 -31.87
C ASN A 184 1.33 -16.75 -31.42
N GLN A 185 1.70 -16.58 -30.13
CA GLN A 185 2.21 -15.30 -29.64
C GLN A 185 3.42 -14.87 -30.46
N LYS A 186 3.41 -13.61 -30.92
CA LYS A 186 4.53 -13.01 -31.65
C LYS A 186 5.75 -12.86 -30.72
N THR A 187 6.94 -12.94 -31.31
CA THR A 187 8.19 -12.72 -30.58
C THR A 187 8.32 -11.28 -30.11
N ILE A 188 8.72 -11.09 -28.86
CA ILE A 188 9.05 -9.79 -28.28
C ILE A 188 10.22 -9.16 -29.05
N LYS A 189 10.07 -7.92 -29.43
CA LYS A 189 11.12 -7.13 -30.12
C LYS A 189 12.13 -6.62 -29.11
N GLU A 190 13.42 -6.84 -29.35
CA GLU A 190 14.50 -6.31 -28.51
C GLU A 190 14.87 -4.91 -29.00
N ALA A 191 14.58 -3.88 -28.18
CA ALA A 191 14.75 -2.47 -28.56
C ALA A 191 16.20 -2.11 -28.90
N ASP A 192 17.18 -2.75 -28.26
CA ASP A 192 18.61 -2.59 -28.50
C ASP A 192 19.09 -3.19 -29.84
N LYS A 193 18.31 -4.08 -30.43
CA LYS A 193 18.60 -4.71 -31.74
C LYS A 193 17.83 -4.07 -32.91
N VAL A 194 17.00 -3.09 -32.65
CA VAL A 194 16.21 -2.41 -33.68
C VAL A 194 16.75 -1.02 -33.97
N ILE A 195 17.08 -0.74 -35.19
CA ILE A 195 17.49 0.61 -35.60
C ILE A 195 16.27 1.53 -35.54
N PRO A 196 16.32 2.67 -34.81
CA PRO A 196 15.22 3.61 -34.74
C PRO A 196 14.90 4.15 -36.16
N THR A 197 13.63 4.15 -36.55
CA THR A 197 13.19 4.64 -37.87
C THR A 197 12.86 6.13 -37.88
N GLY A 198 12.87 6.78 -36.72
CA GLY A 198 12.62 8.22 -36.57
C GLY A 198 12.64 8.68 -35.12
N PRO A 199 12.53 9.99 -34.87
CA PRO A 199 12.42 10.55 -33.53
C PRO A 199 11.05 10.26 -32.91
N MET A 200 10.99 10.29 -31.58
CA MET A 200 9.73 10.36 -30.85
C MET A 200 9.26 11.83 -30.81
N VAL A 201 8.00 12.08 -31.15
CA VAL A 201 7.41 13.41 -31.13
C VAL A 201 6.18 13.41 -30.22
N SER A 202 6.16 14.31 -29.25
CA SER A 202 4.99 14.58 -28.41
C SER A 202 4.47 15.98 -28.70
N THR A 203 3.17 16.12 -28.92
CA THR A 203 2.54 17.40 -29.27
C THR A 203 1.35 17.66 -28.37
N ASN A 204 1.21 18.89 -27.89
CA ASN A 204 -0.01 19.40 -27.25
C ASN A 204 -0.57 20.55 -28.09
N PHE A 205 -1.85 20.51 -28.42
CA PHE A 205 -2.54 21.53 -29.23
C PHE A 205 -3.23 22.60 -28.36
N GLY A 206 -2.69 22.90 -27.18
CA GLY A 206 -3.19 23.98 -26.32
C GLY A 206 -4.19 23.52 -25.26
N GLU A 207 -4.47 22.23 -25.16
CA GLU A 207 -5.32 21.70 -24.09
C GLU A 207 -4.57 21.70 -22.75
N LYS A 208 -5.27 22.11 -21.68
CA LYS A 208 -4.71 22.05 -20.32
C LYS A 208 -4.85 20.64 -19.77
N ALA A 209 -3.73 19.91 -19.66
CA ALA A 209 -3.66 18.59 -19.10
C ALA A 209 -2.72 18.61 -17.87
N GLN A 210 -3.26 18.85 -16.69
CA GLN A 210 -2.48 18.87 -15.43
C GLN A 210 -2.33 17.46 -14.88
N ASN A 211 -1.51 16.66 -15.53
CA ASN A 211 -1.22 15.30 -15.07
C ASN A 211 -0.03 15.27 -14.11
N ARG A 212 -0.11 14.39 -13.12
CA ARG A 212 1.07 13.99 -12.36
C ARG A 212 2.03 13.26 -13.30
N THR A 213 3.32 13.32 -13.01
CA THR A 213 4.35 12.60 -13.77
C THR A 213 4.21 11.11 -13.55
N PHE A 214 4.16 10.33 -14.64
CA PHE A 214 4.13 8.88 -14.62
C PHE A 214 5.48 8.29 -15.05
N GLN A 215 5.77 7.07 -14.59
CA GLN A 215 6.94 6.29 -14.97
C GLN A 215 6.54 5.05 -15.78
N ASP A 216 7.54 4.42 -16.38
CA ASP A 216 7.40 3.14 -17.09
C ASP A 216 6.38 3.21 -18.25
N LEU A 217 6.18 4.40 -18.83
CA LEU A 217 5.28 4.62 -19.96
C LEU A 217 5.84 3.99 -21.25
N LEU A 218 5.00 3.85 -22.26
CA LEU A 218 5.43 3.55 -23.62
C LEU A 218 6.35 4.68 -24.13
N LYS A 219 7.44 4.33 -24.79
CA LYS A 219 8.43 5.31 -25.28
C LYS A 219 8.52 5.37 -26.80
N ASN A 220 8.12 4.30 -27.47
CA ASN A 220 8.26 4.15 -28.92
C ASN A 220 7.34 3.05 -29.45
N LYS A 221 7.34 2.87 -30.78
CA LYS A 221 6.51 1.86 -31.44
C LYS A 221 6.87 0.42 -31.06
N ILE A 222 8.11 0.15 -30.65
CA ILE A 222 8.55 -1.19 -30.20
C ILE A 222 7.90 -1.51 -28.87
N ASP A 223 7.89 -0.55 -27.93
CA ASP A 223 7.21 -0.70 -26.65
C ASP A 223 5.70 -0.94 -26.83
N GLU A 224 5.08 -0.20 -27.77
CA GLU A 224 3.67 -0.37 -28.11
C GLU A 224 3.37 -1.77 -28.65
N ASP A 225 4.20 -2.26 -29.59
CA ASP A 225 4.06 -3.59 -30.17
C ASP A 225 4.30 -4.69 -29.12
N ASN A 226 5.31 -4.52 -28.26
CA ASN A 226 5.60 -5.46 -27.18
C ASN A 226 4.49 -5.46 -26.12
N PHE A 227 3.94 -4.29 -25.82
CA PHE A 227 2.80 -4.19 -24.92
C PHE A 227 1.58 -4.94 -25.46
N GLU A 228 1.24 -4.76 -26.73
CA GLU A 228 0.13 -5.48 -27.36
C GLU A 228 0.35 -7.00 -27.31
N ILE A 229 1.57 -7.48 -27.62
CA ILE A 229 1.93 -8.90 -27.57
C ILE A 229 1.72 -9.45 -26.15
N LEU A 230 2.24 -8.77 -25.14
CA LEU A 230 2.19 -9.21 -23.74
C LEU A 230 0.80 -9.08 -23.12
N ALA A 231 0.01 -8.10 -23.55
CA ALA A 231 -1.34 -7.87 -23.05
C ALA A 231 -2.38 -8.83 -23.67
N THR A 232 -2.06 -9.45 -24.80
CA THR A 232 -2.98 -10.34 -25.51
C THR A 232 -3.04 -11.72 -24.86
N SER A 233 -4.26 -12.20 -24.61
CA SER A 233 -4.54 -13.51 -24.03
C SER A 233 -5.68 -14.22 -24.76
N GLU A 234 -5.69 -15.54 -24.74
CA GLU A 234 -6.87 -16.37 -25.02
C GLU A 234 -7.52 -16.76 -23.69
N LEU A 235 -8.86 -16.81 -23.62
CA LEU A 235 -9.57 -17.26 -22.43
C LEU A 235 -9.98 -18.71 -22.55
N PHE A 236 -9.61 -19.50 -21.55
CA PHE A 236 -9.95 -20.92 -21.47
C PHE A 236 -10.81 -21.22 -20.24
N LYS A 237 -11.83 -22.05 -20.40
CA LYS A 237 -12.58 -22.68 -19.32
C LYS A 237 -11.85 -23.97 -18.93
N ILE A 238 -11.32 -24.03 -17.72
CA ILE A 238 -10.52 -25.14 -17.19
C ILE A 238 -11.33 -25.86 -16.11
N GLY A 239 -11.56 -27.16 -16.28
CA GLY A 239 -12.19 -28.00 -15.26
C GLY A 239 -11.20 -28.38 -14.16
N ILE A 240 -11.69 -28.59 -12.93
CA ILE A 240 -10.88 -29.15 -11.83
C ILE A 240 -10.42 -30.61 -12.13
N ASP A 241 -11.07 -31.28 -13.08
CA ASP A 241 -10.65 -32.58 -13.63
C ASP A 241 -9.43 -32.45 -14.56
N GLY A 242 -9.12 -31.26 -15.05
CA GLY A 242 -8.05 -30.95 -16.00
C GLY A 242 -8.55 -30.76 -17.44
N SER A 243 -9.84 -30.82 -17.68
CA SER A 243 -10.43 -30.55 -19.02
C SER A 243 -10.21 -29.05 -19.37
N GLN A 244 -9.97 -28.80 -20.67
CA GLN A 244 -9.68 -27.45 -21.18
C GLN A 244 -10.50 -27.17 -22.43
N LYS A 245 -11.20 -26.04 -22.45
CA LYS A 245 -11.99 -25.59 -23.60
C LYS A 245 -11.73 -24.10 -23.85
N LEU A 246 -11.41 -23.73 -25.10
CA LEU A 246 -11.36 -22.33 -25.52
C LEU A 246 -12.73 -21.69 -25.28
N TRP A 247 -12.72 -20.59 -24.50
CA TRP A 247 -13.93 -19.83 -24.17
C TRP A 247 -14.04 -18.56 -25.01
N LYS A 248 -12.89 -17.84 -25.22
CA LYS A 248 -12.79 -16.68 -26.12
C LYS A 248 -11.44 -16.65 -26.83
N SER A 249 -11.47 -16.18 -28.09
CA SER A 249 -10.27 -15.94 -28.91
C SER A 249 -9.39 -14.82 -28.34
N ALA A 250 -8.18 -14.71 -28.89
CA ALA A 250 -7.15 -13.78 -28.45
C ALA A 250 -7.61 -12.30 -28.54
N ALA A 251 -7.49 -11.61 -27.38
CA ALA A 251 -7.70 -10.16 -27.23
C ALA A 251 -6.96 -9.66 -25.98
N MET A 252 -6.93 -8.33 -25.78
CA MET A 252 -6.28 -7.72 -24.60
C MET A 252 -7.27 -7.65 -23.43
N TYR A 253 -7.48 -8.78 -22.77
CA TYR A 253 -8.38 -8.88 -21.63
C TYR A 253 -7.75 -8.28 -20.38
N ARG A 254 -8.45 -7.35 -19.70
CA ARG A 254 -8.00 -6.66 -18.49
C ARG A 254 -8.87 -6.95 -17.25
N GLY A 255 -10.03 -7.56 -17.42
CA GLY A 255 -10.94 -7.88 -16.31
C GLY A 255 -12.01 -8.88 -16.73
N LEU A 256 -12.32 -9.79 -15.78
CA LEU A 256 -13.33 -10.83 -15.89
C LEU A 256 -14.13 -10.83 -14.61
N ASP A 257 -15.45 -10.63 -14.67
CA ASP A 257 -16.30 -10.55 -13.48
C ASP A 257 -17.65 -11.26 -13.70
N PHE A 258 -17.92 -12.26 -12.87
CA PHE A 258 -19.13 -13.07 -12.95
C PHE A 258 -20.29 -12.39 -12.19
N SER A 259 -21.49 -12.45 -12.75
CA SER A 259 -22.69 -12.12 -12.01
C SER A 259 -22.82 -13.01 -10.76
N PRO A 260 -23.50 -12.54 -9.69
CA PRO A 260 -23.65 -13.33 -8.47
C PRO A 260 -24.22 -14.73 -8.72
N ASN A 261 -25.23 -14.88 -9.60
CA ASN A 261 -25.77 -16.18 -9.98
C ASN A 261 -24.91 -16.99 -10.98
N GLY A 262 -23.79 -16.46 -11.45
CA GLY A 262 -22.87 -17.11 -12.38
C GLY A 262 -23.37 -17.28 -13.82
N GLN A 263 -24.52 -16.69 -14.19
CA GLN A 263 -25.08 -16.85 -15.54
C GLN A 263 -24.45 -15.89 -16.56
N PHE A 264 -23.85 -14.79 -16.10
CA PHE A 264 -23.28 -13.75 -16.94
C PHE A 264 -21.85 -13.44 -16.55
N VAL A 265 -21.07 -12.96 -17.53
CA VAL A 265 -19.68 -12.54 -17.36
C VAL A 265 -19.50 -11.15 -17.98
N LEU A 266 -19.04 -10.19 -17.21
CA LEU A 266 -18.48 -8.95 -17.73
C LEU A 266 -17.04 -9.19 -18.15
N VAL A 267 -16.72 -8.90 -19.40
CA VAL A 267 -15.37 -8.98 -19.95
C VAL A 267 -14.92 -7.58 -20.33
N SER A 268 -13.87 -7.12 -19.70
CA SER A 268 -13.24 -5.83 -20.03
C SER A 268 -12.07 -6.07 -20.96
N GLU A 269 -12.12 -5.45 -22.13
CA GLU A 269 -11.13 -5.59 -23.20
C GLU A 269 -10.51 -4.24 -23.54
N MET A 270 -9.18 -4.15 -23.47
CA MET A 270 -8.43 -2.95 -23.84
C MET A 270 -8.43 -2.75 -25.36
N LYS A 271 -8.51 -1.51 -25.80
CA LYS A 271 -8.53 -1.10 -27.22
C LYS A 271 -7.40 -0.13 -27.52
N LYS A 272 -7.19 0.13 -28.79
CA LYS A 272 -6.32 1.21 -29.31
C LYS A 272 -7.14 2.48 -29.53
N PRO A 273 -6.46 3.67 -29.58
CA PRO A 273 -5.02 3.88 -29.53
C PRO A 273 -4.45 3.81 -28.11
N PHE A 274 -3.17 3.44 -27.97
CA PHE A 274 -2.42 3.56 -26.73
C PHE A 274 -1.84 4.98 -26.58
N SER A 275 -1.32 5.29 -25.38
CA SER A 275 -0.73 6.60 -25.08
C SER A 275 0.71 6.46 -24.58
N TYR A 276 1.52 7.46 -24.91
CA TYR A 276 2.89 7.62 -24.41
C TYR A 276 3.00 8.55 -23.20
N ILE A 277 1.88 9.15 -22.75
CA ILE A 277 1.86 10.13 -21.66
C ILE A 277 1.03 9.71 -20.46
N VAL A 278 0.25 8.62 -20.59
CA VAL A 278 -0.52 8.03 -19.48
C VAL A 278 -0.36 6.50 -19.44
N PRO A 279 -0.51 5.88 -18.26
CA PRO A 279 -0.41 4.43 -18.11
C PRO A 279 -1.66 3.70 -18.64
N LEU A 280 -1.55 2.38 -18.79
CA LEU A 280 -2.61 1.49 -19.30
C LEU A 280 -3.97 1.63 -18.58
N SER A 281 -3.98 2.09 -17.33
CA SER A 281 -5.22 2.33 -16.58
C SER A 281 -6.12 3.40 -17.21
N ARG A 282 -5.54 4.23 -18.10
CA ARG A 282 -6.24 5.28 -18.83
C ARG A 282 -6.40 4.98 -20.33
N PHE A 283 -5.97 3.80 -20.80
CA PHE A 283 -6.15 3.38 -22.18
C PHE A 283 -7.61 3.06 -22.49
N PRO A 284 -8.03 3.13 -23.76
CA PRO A 284 -9.39 2.82 -24.15
C PRO A 284 -9.74 1.38 -23.81
N TYR A 285 -10.99 1.16 -23.42
CA TYR A 285 -11.49 -0.21 -23.20
C TYR A 285 -13.00 -0.29 -23.41
N GLU A 286 -13.44 -1.49 -23.68
CA GLU A 286 -14.86 -1.85 -23.76
C GLU A 286 -15.19 -2.88 -22.69
N VAL A 287 -16.38 -2.78 -22.11
CA VAL A 287 -16.93 -3.80 -21.24
C VAL A 287 -18.12 -4.43 -21.91
N ASN A 288 -17.98 -5.70 -22.24
CA ASN A 288 -18.96 -6.50 -22.93
C ASN A 288 -19.54 -7.57 -21.99
N LEU A 289 -20.84 -7.79 -22.09
CA LEU A 289 -21.56 -8.80 -21.35
C LEU A 289 -21.70 -10.05 -22.21
N TYR A 290 -21.37 -11.19 -21.62
CA TYR A 290 -21.49 -12.52 -22.20
C TYR A 290 -22.31 -13.41 -21.29
N ASP A 291 -22.91 -14.47 -21.84
CA ASP A 291 -23.39 -15.57 -21.02
C ASP A 291 -22.22 -16.44 -20.51
N VAL A 292 -22.53 -17.40 -19.66
CA VAL A 292 -21.55 -18.31 -19.06
C VAL A 292 -20.82 -19.21 -20.09
N ASP A 293 -21.40 -19.39 -21.29
CA ASP A 293 -20.83 -20.15 -22.39
C ASP A 293 -19.98 -19.30 -23.34
N GLY A 294 -19.91 -17.98 -23.12
CA GLY A 294 -19.10 -17.05 -23.91
C GLY A 294 -19.83 -16.44 -25.11
N ASN A 295 -21.15 -16.57 -25.22
CA ASN A 295 -21.94 -15.91 -26.25
C ASN A 295 -22.14 -14.44 -25.90
N PHE A 296 -21.90 -13.56 -26.86
CA PHE A 296 -22.08 -12.12 -26.68
C PHE A 296 -23.55 -11.74 -26.47
N ILE A 297 -23.83 -10.93 -25.48
CA ILE A 297 -25.17 -10.42 -25.17
C ILE A 297 -25.24 -8.93 -25.51
N LYS A 298 -24.38 -8.11 -24.92
CA LYS A 298 -24.49 -6.66 -25.07
C LYS A 298 -23.17 -5.97 -24.70
N GLN A 299 -22.86 -4.88 -25.41
CA GLN A 299 -21.83 -3.93 -24.95
C GLN A 299 -22.44 -3.04 -23.87
N ILE A 300 -21.82 -3.03 -22.70
CA ILE A 300 -22.30 -2.25 -21.54
C ILE A 300 -21.62 -0.89 -21.49
N GLN A 301 -20.31 -0.86 -21.76
CA GLN A 301 -19.51 0.36 -21.65
C GLN A 301 -18.45 0.44 -22.73
N SER A 302 -18.20 1.65 -23.23
CA SER A 302 -17.02 1.98 -24.06
C SER A 302 -16.37 3.22 -23.50
N VAL A 303 -15.11 3.11 -23.11
CA VAL A 303 -14.34 4.20 -22.52
C VAL A 303 -13.24 4.60 -23.50
N PRO A 304 -13.17 5.88 -23.89
CA PRO A 304 -12.11 6.37 -24.77
C PRO A 304 -10.79 6.51 -24.02
N LEU A 305 -9.72 6.83 -24.73
CA LEU A 305 -8.44 7.22 -24.15
C LEU A 305 -8.61 8.46 -23.25
N ILE A 306 -8.09 8.38 -22.00
CA ILE A 306 -8.21 9.45 -21.01
C ILE A 306 -6.83 10.07 -20.74
N GLU A 307 -6.38 10.93 -21.61
CA GLU A 307 -5.12 11.67 -21.41
C GLU A 307 -5.32 12.91 -20.51
N VAL A 308 -6.53 13.48 -20.53
CA VAL A 308 -6.87 14.70 -19.81
C VAL A 308 -7.96 14.43 -18.77
N LEU A 309 -7.72 14.85 -17.55
CA LEU A 309 -8.73 14.93 -16.48
C LEU A 309 -8.78 16.37 -15.94
N PRO A 310 -9.91 16.81 -15.37
CA PRO A 310 -9.98 18.06 -14.62
C PRO A 310 -8.91 18.11 -13.51
N LYS A 311 -8.65 19.31 -12.98
CA LYS A 311 -7.71 19.51 -11.87
C LYS A 311 -8.32 19.01 -10.55
N GLY A 312 -7.48 18.52 -9.66
CA GLY A 312 -7.82 18.18 -8.26
C GLY A 312 -7.94 16.69 -8.02
N PHE A 313 -7.80 16.32 -6.74
CA PHE A 313 -7.85 14.89 -6.33
C PHE A 313 -9.24 14.27 -6.49
N MET A 314 -10.28 15.10 -6.49
CA MET A 314 -11.67 14.66 -6.65
C MET A 314 -12.13 14.66 -8.11
N ALA A 315 -11.22 14.94 -9.06
CA ALA A 315 -11.48 14.85 -10.49
C ALA A 315 -11.68 13.40 -10.93
N VAL A 316 -12.68 13.17 -11.76
CA VAL A 316 -13.00 11.84 -12.29
C VAL A 316 -13.35 11.91 -13.78
N GLN A 317 -13.32 10.77 -14.46
CA GLN A 317 -13.79 10.70 -15.85
C GLN A 317 -15.29 10.94 -15.94
N LYS A 318 -15.72 11.42 -17.10
CA LYS A 318 -17.14 11.54 -17.47
C LYS A 318 -17.75 10.17 -17.75
N GLY A 319 -19.08 10.07 -17.58
CA GLY A 319 -19.84 8.87 -17.87
C GLY A 319 -19.70 7.77 -16.80
N MET A 320 -19.95 6.56 -17.24
CA MET A 320 -20.01 5.39 -16.35
C MET A 320 -18.68 5.10 -15.69
N ARG A 321 -18.68 4.98 -14.35
CA ARG A 321 -17.54 4.64 -13.49
C ARG A 321 -17.95 3.54 -12.52
N GLN A 322 -16.95 2.78 -12.02
CA GLN A 322 -17.16 1.77 -10.97
C GLN A 322 -18.29 0.77 -11.33
N LEU A 323 -18.32 0.33 -12.61
CA LEU A 323 -19.25 -0.70 -13.06
C LEU A 323 -18.95 -2.02 -12.35
N ASN A 324 -19.94 -2.54 -11.63
CA ASN A 324 -19.86 -3.77 -10.85
C ASN A 324 -21.21 -4.50 -10.85
N TRP A 325 -21.26 -5.70 -10.27
CA TRP A 325 -22.48 -6.39 -9.93
C TRP A 325 -23.01 -5.98 -8.54
N ARG A 326 -24.33 -5.98 -8.38
CA ARG A 326 -24.96 -5.92 -7.06
C ARG A 326 -24.87 -7.28 -6.38
N ASN A 327 -24.24 -7.31 -5.21
CA ASN A 327 -24.00 -8.57 -4.48
C ASN A 327 -25.27 -9.25 -3.98
N ASP A 328 -26.32 -8.47 -3.69
CA ASP A 328 -27.62 -8.95 -3.16
C ASP A 328 -28.62 -9.40 -4.24
N HIS A 329 -28.27 -9.31 -5.52
CA HIS A 329 -29.12 -9.65 -6.66
C HIS A 329 -28.45 -10.65 -7.60
N ALA A 330 -29.24 -11.53 -8.21
CA ALA A 330 -28.77 -12.57 -9.11
C ALA A 330 -27.94 -12.03 -10.28
N ALA A 331 -28.44 -10.98 -10.96
CA ALA A 331 -27.77 -10.34 -12.09
C ALA A 331 -28.27 -8.89 -12.28
N THR A 332 -27.68 -7.97 -11.52
CA THR A 332 -27.97 -6.53 -11.64
C THR A 332 -26.66 -5.77 -11.67
N LEU A 333 -26.44 -5.01 -12.73
CA LEU A 333 -25.31 -4.10 -12.87
C LEU A 333 -25.55 -2.84 -12.06
N VAL A 334 -24.48 -2.26 -11.52
CA VAL A 334 -24.47 -0.98 -10.84
C VAL A 334 -23.26 -0.15 -11.27
N TRP A 335 -23.44 1.16 -11.41
CA TRP A 335 -22.35 2.09 -11.73
C TRP A 335 -22.65 3.49 -11.22
N THR A 336 -21.68 4.36 -11.31
CA THR A 336 -21.78 5.75 -10.87
C THR A 336 -21.44 6.70 -12.01
N GLU A 337 -22.15 7.83 -12.09
CA GLU A 337 -21.85 8.93 -13.02
C GLU A 337 -21.69 10.25 -12.26
N ALA A 338 -20.77 11.10 -12.72
CA ALA A 338 -20.50 12.38 -12.10
C ALA A 338 -21.47 13.45 -12.64
N LEU A 339 -22.20 14.10 -11.73
CA LEU A 339 -23.16 15.16 -12.07
C LEU A 339 -22.51 16.53 -12.32
N ASP A 340 -21.24 16.68 -11.92
CA ASP A 340 -20.39 17.85 -12.20
C ASP A 340 -19.46 17.64 -13.42
N ALA A 341 -19.82 16.70 -14.31
CA ALA A 341 -18.99 16.29 -15.45
C ALA A 341 -17.56 15.82 -15.07
N GLY A 342 -17.36 15.42 -13.82
CA GLY A 342 -16.08 14.97 -13.28
C GLY A 342 -15.14 16.08 -12.82
N ASP A 343 -15.56 17.34 -12.90
CA ASP A 343 -14.78 18.50 -12.49
C ASP A 343 -15.18 18.96 -11.08
N PRO A 344 -14.30 18.83 -10.07
CA PRO A 344 -14.60 19.25 -8.70
C PRO A 344 -14.81 20.76 -8.57
N ALA A 345 -14.33 21.58 -9.50
CA ALA A 345 -14.55 23.04 -9.49
C ALA A 345 -16.01 23.41 -9.82
N VAL A 346 -16.75 22.55 -10.50
CA VAL A 346 -18.17 22.78 -10.81
C VAL A 346 -19.01 22.61 -9.56
N LYS A 347 -19.76 23.62 -9.18
CA LYS A 347 -20.65 23.58 -8.01
C LYS A 347 -21.98 22.95 -8.37
N VAL A 348 -22.31 21.84 -7.73
CA VAL A 348 -23.57 21.09 -7.90
C VAL A 348 -24.15 20.70 -6.54
N GLU A 349 -25.44 20.41 -6.48
CA GLU A 349 -26.07 19.95 -5.24
C GLU A 349 -25.62 18.53 -4.86
N PHE A 350 -25.49 17.65 -5.84
CA PHE A 350 -25.01 16.28 -5.71
C PHE A 350 -23.86 16.06 -6.69
N ARG A 351 -22.81 15.42 -6.24
CA ARG A 351 -21.61 15.16 -7.05
C ARG A 351 -21.74 13.93 -7.94
N ASP A 352 -22.35 12.89 -7.40
CA ASP A 352 -22.47 11.62 -8.10
C ASP A 352 -23.90 11.06 -8.03
N GLU A 353 -24.29 10.31 -9.07
CA GLU A 353 -25.52 9.55 -9.16
C GLU A 353 -25.20 8.08 -9.44
N VAL A 354 -25.83 7.19 -8.69
CA VAL A 354 -25.68 5.74 -8.80
C VAL A 354 -26.84 5.15 -9.57
N PHE A 355 -26.54 4.37 -10.59
CA PHE A 355 -27.51 3.71 -11.45
C PHE A 355 -27.45 2.19 -11.33
N GLN A 356 -28.56 1.53 -11.66
CA GLN A 356 -28.61 0.07 -11.80
C GLN A 356 -29.31 -0.35 -13.09
N LEU A 357 -28.97 -1.57 -13.55
CA LEU A 357 -29.60 -2.22 -14.71
C LEU A 357 -29.69 -3.73 -14.47
N THR A 358 -30.91 -4.26 -14.39
CA THR A 358 -31.16 -5.67 -14.09
C THR A 358 -31.34 -6.50 -15.37
N ALA A 359 -30.98 -7.79 -15.29
CA ALA A 359 -31.22 -8.73 -16.38
C ALA A 359 -32.73 -8.74 -16.75
N PRO A 360 -33.07 -8.86 -18.08
CA PRO A 360 -32.21 -9.16 -19.22
C PRO A 360 -31.47 -7.94 -19.83
N PHE A 361 -31.28 -6.84 -19.13
CA PHE A 361 -30.50 -5.63 -19.48
C PHE A 361 -31.10 -4.81 -20.64
N ASN A 362 -32.40 -4.96 -20.93
CA ASN A 362 -33.11 -4.28 -22.01
C ASN A 362 -33.77 -2.98 -21.56
N ASP A 363 -34.00 -2.82 -20.28
CA ASP A 363 -34.63 -1.65 -19.70
C ASP A 363 -33.70 -0.42 -19.73
N LYS A 364 -34.28 0.74 -19.41
CA LYS A 364 -33.46 1.95 -19.14
C LYS A 364 -32.81 1.83 -17.76
N PRO A 365 -31.58 2.32 -17.60
CA PRO A 365 -30.96 2.41 -16.29
C PRO A 365 -31.82 3.16 -15.28
N GLN A 366 -31.91 2.63 -14.08
CA GLN A 366 -32.63 3.22 -12.97
C GLN A 366 -31.68 3.93 -12.02
N SER A 367 -31.92 5.22 -11.75
CA SER A 367 -31.25 5.94 -10.68
C SER A 367 -31.70 5.42 -9.30
N ILE A 368 -30.75 5.12 -8.42
CA ILE A 368 -31.04 4.57 -7.08
C ILE A 368 -30.54 5.45 -5.94
N LEU A 369 -29.54 6.31 -6.18
CA LEU A 369 -28.96 7.18 -5.14
C LEU A 369 -28.24 8.37 -5.77
N LYS A 370 -28.32 9.54 -5.12
CA LYS A 370 -27.44 10.68 -5.36
C LYS A 370 -26.63 10.98 -4.10
N THR A 371 -25.32 11.22 -4.23
CA THR A 371 -24.42 11.53 -3.12
C THR A 371 -23.95 12.96 -3.16
N LYS A 372 -23.80 13.58 -1.99
CA LYS A 372 -23.34 14.98 -1.86
C LYS A 372 -21.86 15.14 -2.26
N ASN A 373 -21.07 14.14 -1.95
CA ASN A 373 -19.64 14.04 -2.25
C ASN A 373 -19.40 12.98 -3.35
N ARG A 374 -18.13 12.71 -3.72
CA ARG A 374 -17.79 11.59 -4.62
C ARG A 374 -18.18 10.28 -3.97
N PHE A 375 -18.99 9.51 -4.66
CA PHE A 375 -19.34 8.15 -4.28
C PHE A 375 -18.08 7.29 -4.11
N SER A 376 -18.02 6.54 -3.01
CA SER A 376 -16.91 5.65 -2.69
C SER A 376 -17.28 4.18 -2.84
N ARG A 377 -18.31 3.72 -2.10
CA ARG A 377 -18.72 2.31 -2.09
C ARG A 377 -20.15 2.13 -1.59
N ILE A 378 -20.70 0.92 -1.86
CA ILE A 378 -21.98 0.43 -1.32
C ILE A 378 -21.75 -0.89 -0.58
N TYR A 379 -22.43 -1.05 0.55
CA TYR A 379 -22.70 -2.31 1.21
C TYR A 379 -24.15 -2.68 0.91
N TRP A 380 -24.33 -3.71 0.11
CA TRP A 380 -25.64 -4.25 -0.22
C TRP A 380 -26.18 -5.07 0.94
N GLY A 381 -27.45 -4.95 1.27
CA GLY A 381 -28.06 -5.72 2.33
C GLY A 381 -29.18 -6.62 1.80
N ASN A 382 -30.18 -6.01 1.22
CA ASN A 382 -31.30 -6.68 0.57
C ASN A 382 -32.02 -5.69 -0.37
N SER A 383 -33.10 -6.12 -1.00
CA SER A 383 -33.89 -5.29 -1.93
C SER A 383 -34.34 -3.94 -1.37
N ASN A 384 -34.42 -3.79 -0.04
CA ASN A 384 -34.96 -2.58 0.60
C ASN A 384 -33.89 -1.80 1.38
N THR A 385 -32.72 -2.34 1.59
CA THR A 385 -31.69 -1.75 2.45
C THR A 385 -30.31 -1.90 1.88
N ALA A 386 -29.64 -0.78 1.66
CA ALA A 386 -28.22 -0.71 1.35
C ALA A 386 -27.60 0.50 2.07
N ILE A 387 -26.30 0.46 2.25
CA ILE A 387 -25.51 1.54 2.84
C ILE A 387 -24.49 2.02 1.83
N ALA A 388 -24.49 3.33 1.54
CA ALA A 388 -23.51 3.96 0.68
C ALA A 388 -22.60 4.89 1.48
N ILE A 389 -21.36 5.03 1.03
CA ILE A 389 -20.38 5.97 1.58
C ILE A 389 -19.88 6.86 0.45
N ASP A 390 -19.79 8.14 0.74
CA ASP A 390 -19.12 9.12 -0.09
C ASP A 390 -17.99 9.81 0.68
N ASN A 391 -17.11 10.50 -0.03
CA ASN A 391 -16.12 11.35 0.60
C ASN A 391 -15.71 12.53 -0.28
N TRP A 392 -15.19 13.58 0.40
CA TRP A 392 -14.62 14.77 -0.22
C TRP A 392 -13.28 15.09 0.44
N ARG A 393 -12.23 15.18 -0.36
CA ARG A 393 -10.87 15.28 0.17
C ARG A 393 -10.54 16.67 0.73
N ASP A 394 -11.06 17.72 0.14
CA ASP A 394 -10.65 19.09 0.47
C ASP A 394 -10.97 19.47 1.93
N ASP A 395 -12.14 19.06 2.41
CA ASP A 395 -12.60 19.25 3.78
C ASP A 395 -12.52 18.00 4.66
N ARG A 396 -11.94 16.91 4.10
CA ARG A 396 -11.81 15.60 4.76
C ARG A 396 -13.16 14.99 5.17
N ASN A 397 -14.25 15.39 4.54
CA ASN A 397 -15.59 14.93 4.89
C ASN A 397 -15.91 13.54 4.32
N THR A 398 -16.65 12.74 5.09
CA THR A 398 -17.26 11.49 4.64
C THR A 398 -18.68 11.40 5.17
N LYS A 399 -19.61 10.95 4.31
CA LYS A 399 -21.00 10.71 4.68
C LYS A 399 -21.35 9.25 4.45
N THR A 400 -22.16 8.72 5.36
CA THR A 400 -22.72 7.38 5.25
C THR A 400 -24.24 7.50 5.14
N TYR A 401 -24.81 6.84 4.13
CA TYR A 401 -26.22 6.87 3.80
C TYR A 401 -26.88 5.51 3.97
N ILE A 402 -28.07 5.46 4.57
CA ILE A 402 -28.98 4.33 4.39
C ILE A 402 -29.98 4.70 3.30
N PHE A 403 -30.22 3.81 2.34
CA PHE A 403 -31.17 4.03 1.27
C PHE A 403 -31.87 2.74 0.86
N ASN A 404 -33.03 2.90 0.18
CA ASN A 404 -33.76 1.79 -0.41
C ASN A 404 -33.42 1.66 -1.90
N PRO A 405 -32.67 0.62 -2.31
CA PRO A 405 -32.24 0.49 -3.69
C PRO A 405 -33.34 0.11 -4.67
N SER A 406 -34.51 -0.36 -4.19
CA SER A 406 -35.68 -0.68 -5.03
C SER A 406 -36.67 0.46 -5.16
N ASN A 407 -36.54 1.51 -4.33
CA ASN A 407 -37.47 2.63 -4.33
C ASN A 407 -36.78 3.96 -4.04
N ASN A 408 -36.35 4.66 -5.09
CA ASN A 408 -35.67 5.94 -5.00
C ASN A 408 -36.57 7.12 -4.57
N GLN A 409 -37.92 6.92 -4.46
CA GLN A 409 -38.81 7.91 -3.86
C GLN A 409 -38.63 7.99 -2.34
N ILE A 410 -38.11 6.93 -1.72
CA ILE A 410 -37.73 6.94 -0.31
C ILE A 410 -36.38 7.65 -0.19
N LYS A 411 -36.42 8.82 0.44
CA LYS A 411 -35.22 9.64 0.61
C LYS A 411 -34.15 8.89 1.40
N ALA A 412 -32.92 8.89 0.90
CA ALA A 412 -31.76 8.38 1.65
C ALA A 412 -31.53 9.18 2.94
N VAL A 413 -31.16 8.48 4.01
CA VAL A 413 -30.92 9.06 5.34
C VAL A 413 -29.43 9.06 5.61
N VAL A 414 -28.87 10.23 5.92
CA VAL A 414 -27.47 10.35 6.39
C VAL A 414 -27.39 9.89 7.84
N ILE A 415 -26.61 8.86 8.12
CA ILE A 415 -26.41 8.29 9.46
C ILE A 415 -25.06 8.67 10.08
N SER A 416 -24.14 9.13 9.27
CA SER A 416 -22.84 9.66 9.71
C SER A 416 -22.40 10.76 8.75
N ASP A 417 -21.91 11.85 9.31
CA ASP A 417 -21.33 12.99 8.59
C ASP A 417 -20.15 13.48 9.43
N ARG A 418 -18.93 13.16 9.02
CA ARG A 418 -17.73 13.38 9.86
C ARG A 418 -16.47 13.68 9.04
N ASN A 419 -15.45 14.16 9.71
CA ASN A 419 -14.10 14.19 9.17
C ASN A 419 -13.53 12.77 9.17
N PHE A 420 -13.09 12.24 8.01
CA PHE A 420 -12.51 10.89 7.92
C PHE A 420 -11.11 10.78 8.54
N GLN A 421 -10.44 11.90 8.85
CA GLN A 421 -9.17 11.90 9.60
C GLN A 421 -9.41 11.84 11.12
N ASP A 422 -10.63 12.07 11.59
CA ASP A 422 -10.99 11.89 13.00
C ASP A 422 -11.18 10.38 13.30
N THR A 423 -10.13 9.76 13.82
CA THR A 423 -10.12 8.34 14.16
C THR A 423 -10.90 8.02 15.43
N TYR A 424 -11.07 9.01 16.34
CA TYR A 424 -11.80 8.78 17.58
C TYR A 424 -13.32 8.70 17.37
N SER A 425 -13.84 9.35 16.35
CA SER A 425 -15.26 9.28 15.96
C SER A 425 -15.56 8.19 14.93
N ASP A 426 -14.59 7.35 14.57
CA ASP A 426 -14.79 6.30 13.57
C ASP A 426 -15.79 5.23 14.08
N PRO A 427 -16.96 5.07 13.41
CA PRO A 427 -17.96 4.09 13.81
C PRO A 427 -17.55 2.65 13.47
N GLY A 428 -16.44 2.46 12.77
CA GLY A 428 -15.98 1.15 12.30
C GLY A 428 -16.56 0.74 10.95
N ASN A 429 -16.30 -0.52 10.60
CA ASN A 429 -16.71 -1.14 9.33
C ASN A 429 -17.96 -2.00 9.54
N PHE A 430 -18.85 -1.98 8.55
CA PHE A 430 -20.05 -2.82 8.60
C PHE A 430 -19.69 -4.29 8.49
N VAL A 431 -20.31 -5.12 9.33
CA VAL A 431 -20.18 -6.57 9.28
C VAL A 431 -20.96 -7.10 8.10
N THR A 432 -20.34 -7.96 7.33
CA THR A 432 -20.94 -8.64 6.19
C THR A 432 -21.01 -10.15 6.44
N LYS A 433 -21.89 -10.81 5.70
CA LYS A 433 -21.98 -12.27 5.59
C LYS A 433 -22.17 -12.65 4.15
N ARG A 434 -21.83 -13.87 3.80
CA ARG A 434 -22.11 -14.40 2.46
C ARG A 434 -23.58 -14.78 2.29
N ASN A 435 -24.12 -14.45 1.13
CA ASN A 435 -25.44 -14.88 0.70
C ASN A 435 -25.39 -16.20 -0.08
N GLU A 436 -26.52 -16.61 -0.65
CA GLU A 436 -26.67 -17.81 -1.47
C GLU A 436 -25.81 -17.81 -2.74
N PHE A 437 -25.36 -16.64 -3.22
CA PHE A 437 -24.48 -16.49 -4.36
C PHE A 437 -22.98 -16.54 -3.98
N GLY A 438 -22.68 -16.64 -2.70
CA GLY A 438 -21.33 -16.51 -2.19
C GLY A 438 -20.76 -15.09 -2.26
N GLU A 439 -21.64 -14.07 -2.24
CA GLU A 439 -21.27 -12.66 -2.24
C GLU A 439 -21.45 -12.05 -0.85
N ASP A 440 -20.57 -11.10 -0.51
CA ASP A 440 -20.65 -10.39 0.77
C ASP A 440 -21.79 -9.37 0.75
N ILE A 441 -22.73 -9.53 1.68
CA ILE A 441 -23.81 -8.58 1.93
C ILE A 441 -23.85 -8.19 3.42
N LEU A 442 -24.46 -7.07 3.75
CA LEU A 442 -24.66 -6.65 5.14
C LEU A 442 -25.29 -7.77 5.96
N GLU A 443 -24.75 -8.03 7.13
CA GLU A 443 -25.40 -8.92 8.07
C GLU A 443 -26.56 -8.18 8.75
N ILE A 444 -27.77 -8.41 8.23
CA ILE A 444 -28.99 -7.84 8.78
C ILE A 444 -29.70 -8.89 9.64
N ASP A 445 -29.98 -8.55 10.90
CA ASP A 445 -30.81 -9.33 11.82
C ASP A 445 -32.02 -8.49 12.23
N LYS A 446 -33.19 -8.79 11.67
CA LYS A 446 -34.41 -7.97 11.78
C LYS A 446 -34.16 -6.54 11.32
N ASP A 447 -34.13 -5.59 12.25
CA ASP A 447 -33.86 -4.18 12.01
C ASP A 447 -32.45 -3.74 12.43
N ASN A 448 -31.52 -4.67 12.64
CA ASN A 448 -30.20 -4.37 13.12
C ASN A 448 -29.11 -4.78 12.14
N ILE A 449 -28.08 -3.96 12.04
CA ILE A 449 -26.80 -4.25 11.40
C ILE A 449 -25.69 -4.09 12.43
N TYR A 450 -24.49 -4.52 12.10
CA TYR A 450 -23.38 -4.57 13.04
C TYR A 450 -22.16 -3.85 12.49
N LEU A 451 -21.35 -3.28 13.39
CA LEU A 451 -20.09 -2.62 13.06
C LEU A 451 -18.97 -3.17 13.93
N ILE A 452 -17.78 -3.26 13.36
CA ILE A 452 -16.55 -3.57 14.07
C ILE A 452 -15.61 -2.38 13.89
N GLY A 453 -15.18 -1.78 15.00
CA GLY A 453 -14.31 -0.61 15.00
C GLY A 453 -13.06 -0.79 15.82
N ASP A 454 -12.04 -0.01 15.50
CA ASP A 454 -10.76 0.00 16.19
C ASP A 454 -10.83 0.62 17.60
N GLY A 455 -11.76 1.54 17.82
CA GLY A 455 -12.01 2.15 19.12
C GLY A 455 -10.83 2.94 19.66
N PHE A 456 -10.19 3.75 18.82
CA PHE A 456 -9.14 4.67 19.27
C PHE A 456 -9.72 5.72 20.22
N THR A 457 -8.96 6.02 21.24
CA THR A 457 -9.25 7.03 22.26
C THR A 457 -7.94 7.64 22.76
N GLU A 458 -8.01 8.72 23.54
CA GLU A 458 -6.84 9.27 24.24
C GLU A 458 -6.12 8.25 25.15
N LYS A 459 -6.85 7.20 25.59
CA LYS A 459 -6.33 6.15 26.48
C LYS A 459 -5.76 4.94 25.74
N GLY A 460 -5.88 4.89 24.43
CA GLY A 460 -5.42 3.79 23.59
C GLY A 460 -6.48 3.22 22.66
N LYS A 461 -6.22 2.04 22.12
CA LYS A 461 -7.05 1.33 21.15
C LYS A 461 -7.86 0.25 21.86
N PHE A 462 -9.20 0.36 21.83
CA PHE A 462 -10.15 -0.56 22.47
C PHE A 462 -11.19 -1.02 21.44
N PRO A 463 -10.86 -2.01 20.60
CA PRO A 463 -11.74 -2.49 19.52
C PRO A 463 -13.11 -2.90 20.04
N PHE A 464 -14.11 -2.69 19.22
CA PHE A 464 -15.49 -2.90 19.63
C PHE A 464 -16.36 -3.56 18.56
N VAL A 465 -17.49 -4.08 19.03
CA VAL A 465 -18.62 -4.51 18.21
C VAL A 465 -19.85 -3.70 18.60
N ASP A 466 -20.43 -3.01 17.65
CA ASP A 466 -21.67 -2.26 17.81
C ASP A 466 -22.81 -2.88 17.02
N GLN A 467 -24.00 -2.76 17.56
CA GLN A 467 -25.27 -3.02 16.90
C GLN A 467 -25.92 -1.67 16.57
N PHE A 468 -26.24 -1.46 15.32
CA PHE A 468 -26.95 -0.27 14.86
C PHE A 468 -28.37 -0.64 14.41
N ASN A 469 -29.39 0.03 14.96
CA ASN A 469 -30.77 -0.23 14.61
C ASN A 469 -31.24 0.69 13.48
N LEU A 470 -31.64 0.09 12.38
CA LEU A 470 -32.01 0.77 11.12
C LEU A 470 -33.27 1.65 11.24
N LYS A 471 -34.18 1.38 12.20
CA LYS A 471 -35.40 2.16 12.40
C LYS A 471 -35.20 3.33 13.36
N THR A 472 -34.54 3.08 14.47
CA THR A 472 -34.33 4.09 15.51
C THR A 472 -33.06 4.90 15.29
N LEU A 473 -32.17 4.47 14.39
CA LEU A 473 -30.85 5.03 14.10
C LEU A 473 -29.96 5.13 15.35
N LYS A 474 -30.15 4.23 16.31
CA LYS A 474 -29.39 4.18 17.55
C LYS A 474 -28.38 3.04 17.56
N THR A 475 -27.21 3.33 18.11
CA THR A 475 -26.13 2.37 18.32
C THR A 475 -26.18 1.81 19.74
N LYS A 476 -25.90 0.50 19.87
CA LYS A 476 -25.73 -0.19 21.16
C LYS A 476 -24.40 -0.94 21.11
N ARG A 477 -23.49 -0.65 22.06
CA ARG A 477 -22.25 -1.40 22.25
C ARG A 477 -22.56 -2.81 22.72
N LEU A 478 -22.13 -3.83 21.95
CA LEU A 478 -22.28 -5.26 22.31
C LEU A 478 -21.01 -5.80 22.94
N TYR A 479 -19.87 -5.36 22.49
CA TYR A 479 -18.56 -5.74 22.99
C TYR A 479 -17.59 -4.57 22.87
N GLN A 480 -16.69 -4.47 23.83
CA GLN A 480 -15.52 -3.63 23.76
C GLN A 480 -14.37 -4.31 24.47
N SER A 481 -13.21 -4.35 23.83
CA SER A 481 -11.99 -4.82 24.47
C SER A 481 -11.65 -3.92 25.67
N ASN A 482 -11.30 -4.51 26.79
CA ASN A 482 -10.84 -3.81 27.99
C ASN A 482 -9.44 -4.24 28.44
N LEU A 483 -8.68 -4.87 27.53
CA LEU A 483 -7.33 -5.34 27.81
C LEU A 483 -6.39 -4.14 27.96
N THR A 484 -5.60 -4.13 29.02
CA THR A 484 -4.62 -3.10 29.33
C THR A 484 -3.18 -3.57 29.18
N ASP A 485 -2.97 -4.90 29.20
CA ASP A 485 -1.69 -5.58 29.09
C ASP A 485 -1.42 -6.15 27.68
N LYS A 486 -2.44 -6.18 26.83
CA LYS A 486 -2.39 -6.69 25.47
C LYS A 486 -3.16 -5.78 24.52
N LEU A 487 -2.79 -5.82 23.26
CA LEU A 487 -3.56 -5.26 22.17
C LEU A 487 -4.42 -6.35 21.54
N GLU A 488 -5.71 -6.11 21.50
CA GLU A 488 -6.66 -6.90 20.73
C GLU A 488 -6.98 -6.17 19.41
N THR A 489 -7.07 -6.91 18.33
CA THR A 489 -7.62 -6.41 17.06
C THR A 489 -8.68 -7.38 16.58
N ILE A 490 -9.87 -6.91 16.26
CA ILE A 490 -10.95 -7.75 15.71
C ILE A 490 -10.73 -7.85 14.21
N ALA A 491 -10.46 -9.04 13.67
CA ALA A 491 -10.18 -9.26 12.26
C ALA A 491 -11.46 -9.42 11.43
N THR A 492 -12.43 -10.21 11.93
CA THR A 492 -13.71 -10.46 11.26
C THR A 492 -14.71 -11.09 12.23
N SER A 493 -15.96 -11.29 11.76
CA SER A 493 -16.97 -12.04 12.47
C SER A 493 -17.26 -13.37 11.79
N PHE A 494 -17.38 -14.45 12.56
CA PHE A 494 -17.90 -15.73 12.06
C PHE A 494 -19.43 -15.84 12.28
N ASN A 495 -19.90 -15.36 13.42
CA ASN A 495 -21.32 -15.31 13.75
C ASN A 495 -21.54 -14.25 14.84
N ILE A 496 -21.84 -13.04 14.40
CA ILE A 496 -21.99 -11.91 15.31
C ILE A 496 -23.18 -12.10 16.26
N GLN A 497 -24.22 -12.78 15.81
CA GLN A 497 -25.40 -13.04 16.63
C GLN A 497 -25.11 -14.02 17.77
N LYS A 498 -24.19 -14.99 17.58
CA LYS A 498 -23.69 -15.86 18.64
C LYS A 498 -22.57 -15.23 19.44
N GLY A 499 -22.04 -14.09 18.99
CA GLY A 499 -20.91 -13.39 19.60
C GLY A 499 -19.54 -13.95 19.21
N GLU A 500 -19.44 -14.62 18.06
CA GLU A 500 -18.21 -15.27 17.60
C GLU A 500 -17.45 -14.39 16.62
N ILE A 501 -16.27 -13.95 17.03
CA ILE A 501 -15.39 -13.10 16.25
C ILE A 501 -13.97 -13.68 16.21
N LEU A 502 -13.25 -13.41 15.13
CA LEU A 502 -11.82 -13.67 15.03
C LEU A 502 -11.06 -12.46 15.56
N VAL A 503 -10.23 -12.69 16.56
CA VAL A 503 -9.37 -11.65 17.11
C VAL A 503 -7.90 -12.04 16.97
N ARG A 504 -7.04 -11.01 16.83
CA ARG A 504 -5.59 -11.12 16.98
C ARG A 504 -5.21 -10.49 18.31
N LEU A 505 -4.50 -11.23 19.15
CA LEU A 505 -3.94 -10.76 20.40
C LEU A 505 -2.42 -10.67 20.28
N GLU A 506 -1.87 -9.59 20.79
CA GLU A 506 -0.44 -9.35 20.84
C GLU A 506 -0.06 -8.52 22.08
N SER A 507 1.20 -8.56 22.44
CA SER A 507 1.80 -7.58 23.35
C SER A 507 3.23 -7.31 22.91
N LYS A 508 3.90 -6.33 23.49
CA LYS A 508 5.33 -6.07 23.19
C LYS A 508 6.21 -7.32 23.33
N ASN A 509 5.80 -8.32 24.13
CA ASN A 509 6.55 -9.54 24.37
C ASN A 509 5.94 -10.78 23.74
N GLU A 510 4.61 -10.76 23.48
CA GLU A 510 3.89 -11.90 22.90
C GLU A 510 3.65 -11.68 21.41
N TYR A 511 4.16 -12.61 20.60
CA TYR A 511 3.96 -12.58 19.16
C TYR A 511 2.47 -12.62 18.80
N PRO A 512 2.01 -11.87 17.79
CA PRO A 512 0.62 -11.85 17.38
C PRO A 512 0.09 -13.24 17.01
N ASN A 513 -0.99 -13.64 17.65
CA ASN A 513 -1.68 -14.89 17.40
C ASN A 513 -3.18 -14.69 17.22
N PHE A 514 -3.80 -15.55 16.43
CA PHE A 514 -5.22 -15.51 16.16
C PHE A 514 -6.01 -16.41 17.12
N TYR A 515 -7.19 -15.90 17.54
CA TYR A 515 -8.10 -16.57 18.43
C TYR A 515 -9.55 -16.40 17.97
N ILE A 516 -10.40 -17.37 18.21
CA ILE A 516 -11.84 -17.22 18.17
C ILE A 516 -12.32 -16.78 19.55
N ARG A 517 -12.84 -15.57 19.61
CA ARG A 517 -13.47 -15.03 20.81
C ARG A 517 -14.99 -15.20 20.71
N ASN A 518 -15.62 -15.73 21.77
CA ASN A 518 -17.04 -15.59 21.95
C ASN A 518 -17.30 -14.55 23.05
N PHE A 519 -17.67 -13.33 22.65
CA PHE A 519 -17.84 -12.22 23.58
C PHE A 519 -19.11 -12.33 24.44
N LYS A 520 -20.11 -13.13 24.06
CA LYS A 520 -21.29 -13.40 24.87
C LYS A 520 -21.04 -14.42 25.99
N LYS A 521 -20.20 -15.43 25.72
CA LYS A 521 -19.82 -16.48 26.65
C LYS A 521 -18.50 -16.18 27.38
N ASN A 522 -17.81 -15.11 26.99
CA ASN A 522 -16.47 -14.73 27.45
C ASN A 522 -15.44 -15.87 27.33
N THR A 523 -15.42 -16.56 26.20
CA THR A 523 -14.45 -17.62 25.91
C THR A 523 -13.48 -17.21 24.81
N LEU A 524 -12.26 -17.77 24.86
CA LEU A 524 -11.19 -17.53 23.91
C LEU A 524 -10.57 -18.87 23.51
N LYS A 525 -10.55 -19.18 22.19
CA LYS A 525 -9.95 -20.40 21.65
C LYS A 525 -8.84 -20.03 20.69
N ALA A 526 -7.61 -20.55 20.94
CA ALA A 526 -6.47 -20.30 20.07
C ALA A 526 -6.66 -20.96 18.69
N VAL A 527 -6.34 -20.21 17.64
CA VAL A 527 -6.25 -20.69 16.25
C VAL A 527 -4.79 -20.86 15.84
N THR A 528 -3.91 -19.94 16.25
CA THR A 528 -2.47 -20.03 16.00
C THR A 528 -1.67 -19.99 17.30
N GLN A 529 -0.40 -20.43 17.23
CA GLN A 529 0.53 -20.44 18.35
C GLN A 529 1.95 -20.18 17.81
N PHE A 530 2.13 -18.99 17.21
CA PHE A 530 3.43 -18.56 16.69
C PHE A 530 4.31 -18.09 17.84
N GLU A 531 5.57 -18.52 17.84
CA GLU A 531 6.56 -18.07 18.80
C GLU A 531 7.21 -16.74 18.37
N ASN A 532 7.64 -15.94 19.34
CA ASN A 532 8.38 -14.71 19.09
C ASN A 532 9.81 -15.03 18.63
N PRO A 533 10.18 -14.70 17.37
CA PRO A 533 11.53 -14.93 16.86
C PRO A 533 12.54 -13.83 17.28
N TYR A 534 12.05 -12.70 17.79
CA TYR A 534 12.86 -11.50 18.10
C TYR A 534 13.19 -11.41 19.60
N LYS A 535 13.84 -12.44 20.14
CA LYS A 535 14.09 -12.57 21.59
C LYS A 535 14.94 -11.45 22.16
N SER A 536 15.87 -10.89 21.38
CA SER A 536 16.73 -9.78 21.80
C SER A 536 15.97 -8.47 22.04
N LEU A 537 14.74 -8.32 21.48
CA LEU A 537 13.89 -7.14 21.66
C LEU A 537 12.87 -7.29 22.82
N GLN A 538 12.74 -8.47 23.42
CA GLN A 538 11.72 -8.72 24.46
C GLN A 538 11.95 -7.92 25.75
N THR A 539 13.20 -7.56 26.05
CA THR A 539 13.56 -6.90 27.30
C THR A 539 13.69 -5.39 27.18
N ILE A 540 13.49 -4.82 26.00
CA ILE A 540 13.60 -3.37 25.82
C ILE A 540 12.41 -2.65 26.44
N HIS A 541 12.67 -1.50 27.04
CA HIS A 541 11.61 -0.61 27.47
C HIS A 541 10.99 0.07 26.25
N SER A 542 9.64 0.05 26.18
CA SER A 542 8.88 0.74 25.14
C SER A 542 7.69 1.46 25.76
N GLU A 543 7.42 2.67 25.29
CA GLU A 543 6.27 3.46 25.68
C GLU A 543 5.77 4.34 24.52
N VAL A 544 4.51 4.74 24.56
CA VAL A 544 3.97 5.80 23.72
C VAL A 544 4.16 7.11 24.47
N LEU A 545 5.10 7.91 23.97
CA LEU A 545 5.37 9.23 24.53
C LEU A 545 4.41 10.25 23.91
N THR A 546 3.72 11.02 24.75
CA THR A 546 2.86 12.14 24.33
C THR A 546 3.47 13.48 24.77
N TYR A 547 3.40 14.47 23.92
CA TYR A 547 3.96 15.80 24.15
C TYR A 547 3.22 16.85 23.32
N LYS A 548 3.49 18.13 23.55
CA LYS A 548 2.84 19.21 22.83
C LYS A 548 3.82 20.02 22.02
N ARG A 549 3.42 20.40 20.81
CA ARG A 549 4.06 21.47 20.04
C ARG A 549 3.75 22.82 20.67
N GLU A 550 4.56 23.83 20.42
CA GLU A 550 4.45 25.18 21.02
C GLU A 550 3.08 25.85 20.74
N ASP A 551 2.45 25.57 19.61
CA ASP A 551 1.12 26.05 19.22
C ASP A 551 -0.05 25.23 19.81
N GLY A 552 0.25 24.28 20.71
CA GLY A 552 -0.71 23.49 21.46
C GLY A 552 -1.17 22.21 20.78
N VAL A 553 -0.67 21.88 19.57
CA VAL A 553 -0.99 20.60 18.90
C VAL A 553 -0.40 19.44 19.70
N ASP A 554 -1.23 18.47 20.02
CA ASP A 554 -0.80 17.24 20.67
C ASP A 554 0.00 16.37 19.68
N LEU A 555 1.09 15.79 20.16
CA LEU A 555 2.00 14.95 19.40
C LEU A 555 2.28 13.67 20.15
N SER A 556 2.69 12.64 19.43
CA SER A 556 3.11 11.36 20.03
C SER A 556 4.24 10.70 19.26
N GLY A 557 4.84 9.67 19.85
CA GLY A 557 5.81 8.82 19.20
C GLY A 557 6.07 7.58 20.03
N LYS A 558 6.52 6.50 19.39
CA LYS A 558 6.91 5.25 20.05
C LYS A 558 8.36 5.37 20.51
N LEU A 559 8.57 5.47 21.81
CA LEU A 559 9.90 5.58 22.41
C LEU A 559 10.41 4.20 22.83
N TYR A 560 11.62 3.87 22.42
CA TYR A 560 12.32 2.63 22.79
C TYR A 560 13.68 2.97 23.39
N LEU A 561 14.00 2.37 24.55
CA LEU A 561 15.32 2.48 25.15
C LEU A 561 16.24 1.37 24.62
N PRO A 562 17.57 1.59 24.60
CA PRO A 562 18.51 0.60 24.09
C PRO A 562 18.52 -0.67 24.91
N VAL A 563 18.92 -1.76 24.27
CA VAL A 563 19.23 -3.02 24.97
C VAL A 563 20.33 -2.74 26.02
N GLY A 564 20.12 -3.18 27.27
CA GLY A 564 21.04 -2.92 28.38
C GLY A 564 21.04 -1.47 28.85
N TYR A 565 19.91 -0.75 28.73
CA TYR A 565 19.77 0.62 29.22
C TYR A 565 20.19 0.75 30.70
N GLU A 566 21.03 1.74 31.00
CA GLU A 566 21.50 2.09 32.32
C GLU A 566 20.88 3.42 32.78
N LYS A 567 20.17 3.40 33.92
CA LYS A 567 19.52 4.60 34.46
C LYS A 567 20.55 5.71 34.74
N GLY A 568 20.23 6.92 34.26
CA GLY A 568 21.09 8.11 34.41
C GLY A 568 22.17 8.29 33.35
N LYS A 569 22.39 7.31 32.48
CA LYS A 569 23.26 7.44 31.33
C LYS A 569 22.48 8.05 30.16
N LYS A 570 23.10 8.99 29.46
CA LYS A 570 22.55 9.61 28.27
C LYS A 570 23.02 8.88 27.01
N TYR A 571 22.12 8.64 26.08
CA TYR A 571 22.39 7.89 24.86
C TYR A 571 22.19 8.75 23.60
N PRO A 572 22.82 8.41 22.48
CA PRO A 572 22.43 8.98 21.21
C PRO A 572 21.00 8.54 20.83
N MET A 573 20.31 9.34 20.00
CA MET A 573 18.94 9.06 19.58
C MET A 573 18.81 9.01 18.05
N VAL A 574 17.96 8.11 17.54
CA VAL A 574 17.47 8.12 16.17
C VAL A 574 15.98 8.41 16.20
N MET A 575 15.55 9.49 15.54
CA MET A 575 14.16 9.85 15.34
C MET A 575 13.72 9.50 13.91
N TRP A 576 12.54 8.88 13.78
CA TRP A 576 11.97 8.50 12.51
C TRP A 576 10.54 8.99 12.40
N ALA A 577 10.20 9.65 11.28
CA ALA A 577 8.91 10.28 11.13
C ALA A 577 8.46 10.36 9.66
N TYR A 578 7.16 10.61 9.48
CA TYR A 578 6.53 10.82 8.19
C TYR A 578 5.46 11.91 8.32
N PRO A 579 5.58 13.07 7.65
CA PRO A 579 4.59 14.14 7.76
C PRO A 579 3.23 13.76 7.19
N GLN A 580 2.17 14.31 7.78
CA GLN A 580 0.79 14.17 7.29
C GLN A 580 0.09 15.51 7.35
N GLU A 581 -0.68 15.85 6.30
CA GLU A 581 -1.47 17.06 6.22
C GLU A 581 -2.86 16.85 6.80
N PHE A 582 -3.28 17.77 7.68
CA PHE A 582 -4.58 17.80 8.34
C PHE A 582 -5.30 19.12 8.07
N LYS A 583 -6.66 19.09 8.15
CA LYS A 583 -7.51 20.28 8.04
C LYS A 583 -8.02 20.75 9.40
N ASP A 584 -7.70 20.08 10.50
CA ASP A 584 -8.01 20.50 11.87
C ASP A 584 -7.01 19.98 12.89
N LYS A 585 -6.81 20.72 13.99
CA LYS A 585 -5.87 20.38 15.06
C LYS A 585 -6.33 19.19 15.89
N SER A 586 -7.64 19.00 16.05
CA SER A 586 -8.17 17.97 16.92
C SER A 586 -7.91 16.57 16.33
N SER A 587 -8.12 16.39 15.02
CA SER A 587 -7.77 15.14 14.32
C SER A 587 -6.25 14.95 14.24
N ALA A 588 -5.50 16.03 14.02
CA ALA A 588 -4.05 16.01 13.94
C ALA A 588 -3.35 15.55 15.23
N GLY A 589 -3.96 15.84 16.38
CA GLY A 589 -3.44 15.51 17.71
C GLY A 589 -3.84 14.15 18.24
N GLN A 590 -4.61 13.36 17.49
CA GLN A 590 -5.08 12.05 17.95
C GLN A 590 -3.97 11.02 18.00
N VAL A 591 -3.92 10.26 19.09
CA VAL A 591 -2.95 9.18 19.29
C VAL A 591 -3.52 7.88 18.77
N THR A 592 -2.84 7.26 17.80
CA THR A 592 -3.23 5.96 17.22
C THR A 592 -2.27 4.83 17.59
N ALA A 593 -1.14 5.14 18.22
CA ALA A 593 -0.19 4.16 18.72
C ALA A 593 -0.73 3.45 19.98
N ASN A 594 -0.31 2.19 20.21
CA ASN A 594 -0.65 1.45 21.41
C ASN A 594 0.64 0.89 22.06
N PRO A 595 0.84 1.04 23.39
CA PRO A 595 2.05 0.56 24.05
C PRO A 595 2.19 -0.97 24.05
N ASN A 596 1.12 -1.69 23.77
CA ASN A 596 1.09 -3.15 23.68
C ASN A 596 1.24 -3.69 22.24
N GLU A 597 1.53 -2.84 21.26
CA GLU A 597 1.87 -3.32 19.91
C GLU A 597 3.15 -4.14 19.93
N PHE A 598 3.13 -5.24 19.19
CA PHE A 598 4.32 -6.07 19.02
C PHE A 598 5.39 -5.34 18.18
N ILE A 599 6.64 -5.47 18.60
CA ILE A 599 7.78 -4.78 17.97
C ILE A 599 8.30 -5.62 16.79
N TYR A 600 7.93 -5.23 15.56
CA TYR A 600 8.45 -5.84 14.35
C TYR A 600 9.71 -5.14 13.85
N PRO A 601 10.88 -5.81 13.82
CA PRO A 601 12.03 -5.27 13.13
C PRO A 601 11.79 -5.28 11.62
N SER A 602 11.84 -4.10 11.04
CA SER A 602 11.70 -3.88 9.60
C SER A 602 12.75 -2.88 9.13
N TYR A 603 13.30 -3.06 7.94
CA TYR A 603 14.19 -2.06 7.37
C TYR A 603 13.54 -0.68 7.24
N GLY A 604 12.21 -0.63 7.27
CA GLY A 604 11.42 0.60 7.29
C GLY A 604 11.49 1.37 8.59
N SER A 605 11.74 0.70 9.72
CA SER A 605 11.78 1.24 11.07
C SER A 605 13.22 1.39 11.59
N PRO A 606 13.50 2.36 12.46
CA PRO A 606 14.80 2.51 13.11
C PRO A 606 15.02 1.55 14.29
N ILE A 607 14.13 0.62 14.56
CA ILE A 607 14.16 -0.23 15.76
C ILE A 607 15.46 -1.04 15.91
N PHE A 608 16.15 -1.35 14.81
CA PHE A 608 17.44 -2.06 14.85
C PHE A 608 18.48 -1.38 15.73
N TRP A 609 18.47 -0.04 15.81
CA TRP A 609 19.49 0.74 16.53
C TRP A 609 19.37 0.68 18.04
N VAL A 610 18.26 0.14 18.60
CA VAL A 610 18.21 -0.17 20.04
C VAL A 610 19.27 -1.21 20.43
N THR A 611 19.64 -2.12 19.52
CA THR A 611 20.70 -3.10 19.74
C THR A 611 22.10 -2.50 19.63
N ARG A 612 22.20 -1.28 19.08
CA ARG A 612 23.45 -0.54 18.89
C ARG A 612 23.65 0.56 19.95
N GLY A 613 22.81 0.59 20.98
CA GLY A 613 22.89 1.54 22.08
C GLY A 613 22.32 2.93 21.77
N TYR A 614 21.30 2.99 20.90
CA TYR A 614 20.55 4.22 20.62
C TYR A 614 19.18 4.17 21.32
N VAL A 615 18.75 5.30 21.82
CA VAL A 615 17.33 5.56 22.03
C VAL A 615 16.68 5.72 20.65
N VAL A 616 15.53 5.12 20.45
CA VAL A 616 14.77 5.23 19.18
C VAL A 616 13.43 5.89 19.48
N LEU A 617 13.10 6.96 18.73
CA LEU A 617 11.77 7.56 18.67
C LEU A 617 11.21 7.28 17.27
N ASP A 618 10.38 6.24 17.18
CA ASP A 618 9.75 5.78 15.94
C ASP A 618 8.32 6.31 15.82
N ASP A 619 7.82 6.41 14.57
CA ASP A 619 6.49 6.95 14.28
C ASP A 619 6.22 8.29 15.01
N ALA A 620 7.24 9.15 15.13
CA ALA A 620 7.06 10.47 15.71
C ALA A 620 6.02 11.26 14.89
N ALA A 621 4.99 11.76 15.55
CA ALA A 621 3.90 12.48 14.89
C ALA A 621 4.39 13.82 14.33
N PHE A 622 4.22 14.01 13.02
CA PHE A 622 4.59 15.20 12.28
C PHE A 622 3.40 15.77 11.51
N PRO A 623 2.33 16.19 12.22
CA PRO A 623 1.18 16.80 11.57
C PRO A 623 1.53 18.18 11.02
N ILE A 624 1.04 18.45 9.82
CA ILE A 624 1.04 19.73 9.15
C ILE A 624 -0.41 20.16 9.03
N VAL A 625 -0.81 21.17 9.76
CA VAL A 625 -2.22 21.55 9.90
C VAL A 625 -2.49 22.86 9.17
N GLY A 626 -3.56 22.86 8.36
CA GLY A 626 -4.11 24.07 7.75
C GLY A 626 -5.61 24.13 8.05
N GLU A 627 -6.03 25.05 8.89
CA GLU A 627 -7.43 25.19 9.30
C GLU A 627 -8.18 26.18 8.40
N GLY A 628 -9.46 25.90 8.15
CA GLY A 628 -10.31 26.78 7.34
C GLY A 628 -9.81 26.90 5.91
N THR A 629 -9.49 28.12 5.48
CA THR A 629 -8.98 28.45 4.14
C THR A 629 -7.46 28.32 4.00
N GLU A 630 -6.73 28.10 5.10
CA GLU A 630 -5.29 27.91 5.07
C GLU A 630 -4.95 26.52 4.51
N GLU A 631 -3.98 26.48 3.61
CA GLU A 631 -3.44 25.21 3.15
C GLU A 631 -2.30 24.75 4.08
N PRO A 632 -2.24 23.47 4.45
CA PRO A 632 -1.23 22.96 5.38
C PRO A 632 0.21 23.32 4.98
N ASN A 633 0.49 23.33 3.68
CA ASN A 633 1.82 23.56 3.17
C ASN A 633 2.29 25.02 3.20
N ASP A 634 1.41 25.99 3.45
CA ASP A 634 1.79 27.40 3.56
C ASP A 634 2.69 27.66 4.80
N THR A 635 2.55 26.83 5.82
CA THR A 635 3.38 26.90 7.03
C THR A 635 4.20 25.62 7.29
N PHE A 636 4.43 24.82 6.25
CA PHE A 636 5.06 23.50 6.32
C PHE A 636 6.38 23.51 7.13
N ILE A 637 7.34 24.36 6.76
CA ILE A 637 8.67 24.38 7.39
C ILE A 637 8.59 24.76 8.88
N LYS A 638 7.78 25.76 9.21
CA LYS A 638 7.59 26.18 10.62
C LYS A 638 7.04 25.03 11.46
N GLN A 639 6.00 24.37 10.98
CA GLN A 639 5.37 23.25 11.67
C GLN A 639 6.32 22.04 11.75
N LEU A 640 7.03 21.76 10.67
CA LEU A 640 7.99 20.66 10.60
C LEU A 640 9.10 20.80 11.66
N VAL A 641 9.72 21.97 11.74
CA VAL A 641 10.77 22.26 12.75
C VAL A 641 10.18 22.26 14.17
N GLY A 642 8.96 22.77 14.33
CA GLY A 642 8.24 22.74 15.60
C GLY A 642 7.96 21.32 16.10
N ASN A 643 7.53 20.41 15.22
CA ASN A 643 7.33 18.99 15.53
C ASN A 643 8.64 18.34 16.01
N ALA A 644 9.73 18.54 15.27
CA ALA A 644 11.03 17.98 15.59
C ALA A 644 11.57 18.51 16.94
N LYS A 645 11.48 19.81 17.17
CA LYS A 645 11.92 20.42 18.43
C LYS A 645 11.14 19.87 19.62
N ALA A 646 9.81 19.80 19.51
CA ALA A 646 8.94 19.29 20.56
C ALA A 646 9.25 17.83 20.90
N ALA A 647 9.49 16.99 19.87
CA ALA A 647 9.86 15.59 20.04
C ALA A 647 11.20 15.44 20.80
N ILE A 648 12.24 16.18 20.39
CA ILE A 648 13.55 16.15 21.05
C ILE A 648 13.46 16.66 22.48
N ASP A 649 12.76 17.77 22.70
CA ASP A 649 12.58 18.39 24.04
C ASP A 649 11.87 17.41 24.99
N ALA A 650 10.88 16.67 24.51
CA ALA A 650 10.15 15.69 25.31
C ALA A 650 11.05 14.53 25.78
N VAL A 651 11.88 13.97 24.89
CA VAL A 651 12.78 12.85 25.24
C VAL A 651 13.95 13.34 26.09
N ASP A 652 14.50 14.53 25.82
CA ASP A 652 15.58 15.14 26.62
C ASP A 652 15.13 15.41 28.06
N LYS A 653 13.90 15.88 28.26
CA LYS A 653 13.31 16.10 29.59
C LYS A 653 13.24 14.82 30.42
N LEU A 654 13.11 13.65 29.79
CA LEU A 654 13.17 12.35 30.47
C LEU A 654 14.59 11.94 30.87
N GLY A 655 15.62 12.68 30.40
CA GLY A 655 17.02 12.43 30.72
C GLY A 655 17.66 11.26 29.97
N TYR A 656 17.02 10.75 28.93
CA TYR A 656 17.48 9.56 28.21
C TYR A 656 18.55 9.84 27.18
N ILE A 657 18.62 11.07 26.65
CA ILE A 657 19.45 11.38 25.49
C ILE A 657 20.53 12.44 25.72
N ASP A 658 21.59 12.32 24.95
CA ASP A 658 22.49 13.44 24.68
C ASP A 658 21.93 14.24 23.50
N ARG A 659 21.39 15.43 23.79
CA ARG A 659 20.73 16.29 22.81
C ARG A 659 21.64 16.66 21.61
N THR A 660 22.94 16.60 21.77
CA THR A 660 23.92 16.88 20.70
C THR A 660 24.12 15.70 19.74
N LYS A 661 23.59 14.53 20.10
CA LYS A 661 23.73 13.24 19.40
C LYS A 661 22.39 12.68 18.90
N VAL A 662 21.62 13.52 18.22
CA VAL A 662 20.32 13.16 17.66
C VAL A 662 20.41 13.05 16.14
N ALA A 663 20.03 11.90 15.58
CA ALA A 663 19.83 11.71 14.14
C ALA A 663 18.35 11.78 13.79
N VAL A 664 18.06 12.18 12.56
CA VAL A 664 16.71 12.09 11.97
C VAL A 664 16.76 11.30 10.68
N GLY A 665 15.71 10.51 10.45
CA GLY A 665 15.59 9.78 9.19
C GLY A 665 14.16 9.60 8.74
N GLY A 666 14.02 9.17 7.49
CA GLY A 666 12.74 8.88 6.89
C GLY A 666 12.87 8.31 5.48
N HIS A 667 11.74 7.77 5.00
CA HIS A 667 11.61 7.24 3.66
C HIS A 667 10.57 8.05 2.89
N SER A 668 10.74 8.24 1.58
CA SER A 668 9.78 8.93 0.72
C SER A 668 9.51 10.37 1.21
N TYR A 669 8.32 10.71 1.63
CA TYR A 669 7.99 12.02 2.21
C TYR A 669 8.72 12.25 3.55
N GLY A 670 9.05 11.19 4.28
CA GLY A 670 9.95 11.27 5.44
C GLY A 670 11.39 11.62 5.08
N ALA A 671 11.90 11.21 3.92
CA ALA A 671 13.21 11.62 3.42
C ALA A 671 13.22 13.11 3.01
N PHE A 672 12.14 13.56 2.38
CA PHE A 672 11.89 14.96 2.10
C PHE A 672 11.84 15.79 3.37
N MET A 673 11.12 15.32 4.40
CA MET A 673 11.12 15.89 5.76
C MET A 673 12.53 16.01 6.31
N THR A 674 13.30 14.91 6.29
CA THR A 674 14.68 14.86 6.81
C THR A 674 15.54 15.93 6.16
N ALA A 675 15.54 16.03 4.85
CA ALA A 675 16.35 17.02 4.13
C ALA A 675 15.91 18.47 4.46
N ASN A 676 14.62 18.73 4.62
CA ASN A 676 14.11 20.02 5.05
C ASN A 676 14.52 20.37 6.48
N LEU A 677 14.42 19.43 7.42
CA LEU A 677 14.84 19.64 8.80
C LEU A 677 16.32 20.01 8.91
N LEU A 678 17.18 19.36 8.13
CA LEU A 678 18.61 19.64 8.11
C LEU A 678 18.95 20.98 7.43
N SER A 679 18.15 21.43 6.48
CA SER A 679 18.32 22.72 5.79
C SER A 679 17.80 23.90 6.60
N HIS A 680 16.85 23.67 7.52
CA HIS A 680 16.14 24.74 8.23
C HIS A 680 16.29 24.71 9.75
N SER A 681 17.10 23.79 10.30
CA SER A 681 17.38 23.72 11.74
C SER A 681 18.77 23.20 12.04
N ASN A 682 19.23 23.40 13.28
CA ASN A 682 20.48 22.82 13.82
C ASN A 682 20.19 21.76 14.90
N LEU A 683 19.02 21.10 14.83
CA LEU A 683 18.56 20.17 15.85
C LEU A 683 19.29 18.80 15.79
N PHE A 684 19.94 18.48 14.67
CA PHE A 684 20.42 17.14 14.39
C PHE A 684 21.94 17.06 14.18
N ALA A 685 22.50 15.92 14.54
CA ALA A 685 23.90 15.58 14.30
C ALA A 685 24.10 14.96 12.89
N ALA A 686 23.12 14.21 12.40
CA ALA A 686 23.14 13.61 11.05
C ALA A 686 21.71 13.32 10.55
N GLY A 687 21.57 13.12 9.25
CA GLY A 687 20.33 12.67 8.62
C GLY A 687 20.48 11.44 7.74
N ILE A 688 19.37 10.69 7.60
CA ILE A 688 19.23 9.53 6.72
C ILE A 688 17.97 9.72 5.89
N ALA A 689 18.13 9.89 4.57
CA ALA A 689 17.04 10.17 3.65
C ALA A 689 16.97 9.13 2.55
N ARG A 690 15.86 8.33 2.50
CA ARG A 690 15.68 7.23 1.57
C ARG A 690 14.57 7.49 0.55
N SER A 691 14.88 7.38 -0.74
CA SER A 691 13.95 7.51 -1.89
C SER A 691 13.06 8.76 -1.79
N GLY A 692 13.65 9.93 -1.53
CA GLY A 692 12.94 11.19 -1.35
C GLY A 692 12.78 11.99 -2.63
N ALA A 693 11.91 13.02 -2.56
CA ALA A 693 11.74 14.03 -3.60
C ALA A 693 12.23 15.39 -3.09
N TYR A 694 13.39 15.82 -3.55
CA TYR A 694 14.08 16.99 -2.97
C TYR A 694 13.87 18.28 -3.75
N ASN A 695 13.33 18.19 -4.98
CA ASN A 695 12.99 19.35 -5.80
C ASN A 695 11.54 19.25 -6.27
N ARG A 696 10.65 20.06 -5.69
CA ARG A 696 9.22 20.06 -6.01
C ARG A 696 8.89 20.67 -7.35
N THR A 697 9.81 21.41 -7.97
CA THR A 697 9.60 21.90 -9.34
C THR A 697 9.61 20.77 -10.38
N LEU A 698 10.12 19.58 -10.04
CA LEU A 698 10.00 18.36 -10.86
C LEU A 698 8.62 17.69 -10.75
N THR A 699 7.77 18.16 -9.82
CA THR A 699 6.36 17.73 -9.67
C THR A 699 5.44 18.96 -9.70
N PRO A 700 5.42 19.73 -10.81
CA PRO A 700 4.85 21.08 -10.83
C PRO A 700 3.32 21.12 -10.72
N PHE A 701 2.64 19.97 -10.85
CA PHE A 701 1.17 19.86 -10.78
C PHE A 701 0.71 19.14 -9.52
N GLY A 702 1.33 19.43 -8.38
CA GLY A 702 0.95 18.93 -7.07
C GLY A 702 1.81 17.78 -6.57
N PHE A 703 1.83 17.63 -5.24
CA PHE A 703 2.52 16.56 -4.52
C PHE A 703 1.87 16.36 -3.15
N GLN A 704 1.84 15.12 -2.65
CA GLN A 704 1.17 14.79 -1.39
C GLN A 704 -0.25 15.39 -1.31
N GLY A 705 -0.56 16.22 -0.33
CA GLY A 705 -1.80 16.96 -0.17
C GLY A 705 -1.88 18.27 -0.94
N GLU A 706 -0.79 18.74 -1.57
CA GLU A 706 -0.77 19.98 -2.35
C GLU A 706 -1.43 19.80 -3.71
N GLU A 707 -2.47 20.56 -3.99
CA GLU A 707 -3.19 20.58 -5.28
C GLU A 707 -2.86 21.78 -6.14
N ARG A 708 -2.35 22.86 -5.55
CA ARG A 708 -1.92 24.03 -6.31
C ARG A 708 -0.70 23.67 -7.15
N ASN A 709 -0.67 24.10 -8.39
CA ASN A 709 0.51 23.92 -9.22
C ASN A 709 1.61 24.94 -8.85
N TYR A 710 2.82 24.72 -9.40
CA TYR A 710 3.97 25.57 -9.14
C TYR A 710 3.70 27.06 -9.40
N TRP A 711 2.98 27.40 -10.47
CA TRP A 711 2.70 28.80 -10.87
C TRP A 711 1.60 29.43 -10.00
N GLU A 712 0.80 28.66 -9.32
CA GLU A 712 -0.20 29.12 -8.32
C GLU A 712 0.42 29.34 -6.94
N ALA A 713 1.44 28.57 -6.56
CA ALA A 713 2.08 28.64 -5.24
C ALA A 713 3.62 28.56 -5.30
N PRO A 714 4.31 29.41 -6.08
CA PRO A 714 5.75 29.26 -6.32
C PRO A 714 6.58 29.36 -5.04
N GLU A 715 6.19 30.19 -4.08
CA GLU A 715 6.89 30.32 -2.81
C GLU A 715 6.84 29.03 -1.99
N THR A 716 5.66 28.38 -1.90
CA THR A 716 5.48 27.10 -1.20
C THR A 716 6.39 26.03 -1.81
N TYR A 717 6.40 25.91 -3.13
CA TYR A 717 7.26 24.96 -3.84
C TYR A 717 8.75 25.21 -3.59
N ASN A 718 9.18 26.46 -3.64
CA ASN A 718 10.59 26.82 -3.46
C ASN A 718 11.06 26.65 -2.01
N VAL A 719 10.26 27.11 -1.06
CA VAL A 719 10.58 27.01 0.38
C VAL A 719 10.62 25.54 0.82
N MET A 720 9.68 24.75 0.36
CA MET A 720 9.60 23.33 0.69
C MET A 720 10.67 22.47 -0.03
N SER A 721 11.31 22.95 -1.10
CA SER A 721 12.31 22.16 -1.83
C SER A 721 13.68 22.19 -1.17
N PRO A 722 14.17 21.07 -0.59
CA PRO A 722 15.53 20.99 -0.05
C PRO A 722 16.61 21.38 -1.07
N PHE A 723 16.40 21.06 -2.35
CA PHE A 723 17.31 21.45 -3.44
C PHE A 723 17.52 22.96 -3.52
N MET A 724 16.45 23.76 -3.42
CA MET A 724 16.52 25.23 -3.43
C MET A 724 17.20 25.78 -2.18
N ASN A 725 17.21 25.02 -1.09
CA ASN A 725 17.79 25.36 0.20
C ASN A 725 19.11 24.62 0.48
N ALA A 726 19.73 23.98 -0.51
CA ALA A 726 20.93 23.17 -0.36
C ALA A 726 22.12 23.96 0.22
N HIS A 727 22.25 25.25 -0.05
CA HIS A 727 23.28 26.15 0.49
C HIS A 727 23.22 26.31 2.01
N LYS A 728 22.10 25.98 2.65
CA LYS A 728 21.94 26.02 4.11
C LYS A 728 22.38 24.73 4.80
N MET A 729 22.64 23.66 4.04
CA MET A 729 22.97 22.33 4.56
C MET A 729 24.37 22.33 5.18
N LYS A 730 24.45 22.06 6.48
CA LYS A 730 25.70 21.90 7.23
C LYS A 730 25.83 20.52 7.88
N THR A 731 24.70 19.89 8.13
CA THR A 731 24.61 18.60 8.81
C THR A 731 24.88 17.46 7.83
N PRO A 732 25.69 16.43 8.18
CA PRO A 732 25.94 15.28 7.34
C PRO A 732 24.65 14.55 6.92
N LEU A 733 24.51 14.19 5.64
CA LEU A 733 23.35 13.54 5.07
C LEU A 733 23.70 12.28 4.28
N LEU A 734 23.10 11.15 4.66
CA LEU A 734 23.10 9.92 3.88
C LEU A 734 21.87 9.89 2.99
N LEU A 735 22.07 9.88 1.67
CA LEU A 735 21.05 9.68 0.65
C LEU A 735 21.10 8.23 0.16
N VAL A 736 19.96 7.54 0.17
CA VAL A 736 19.83 6.19 -0.42
C VAL A 736 18.65 6.19 -1.38
N HIS A 737 18.81 5.58 -2.58
CA HIS A 737 17.73 5.53 -3.55
C HIS A 737 17.73 4.21 -4.32
N GLY A 738 16.54 3.67 -4.62
CA GLY A 738 16.40 2.54 -5.54
C GLY A 738 16.64 2.99 -6.98
N GLU A 739 17.51 2.31 -7.71
CA GLU A 739 17.91 2.68 -9.08
C GLU A 739 16.71 2.82 -10.03
N ILE A 740 15.68 2.02 -9.81
CA ILE A 740 14.50 1.94 -10.67
C ILE A 740 13.21 2.40 -9.97
N ASP A 741 13.34 3.35 -9.05
CA ASP A 741 12.19 3.93 -8.36
C ASP A 741 11.20 4.52 -9.36
N ASN A 742 9.96 4.00 -9.36
CA ASN A 742 8.87 4.41 -10.25
C ASN A 742 7.72 5.11 -9.50
N ASN A 743 7.89 5.41 -8.22
CA ASN A 743 6.88 6.15 -7.49
C ASN A 743 6.82 7.60 -7.99
N SER A 744 5.61 8.08 -8.23
CA SER A 744 5.40 9.42 -8.78
C SER A 744 6.03 10.51 -7.91
N GLY A 745 6.96 11.26 -8.48
CA GLY A 745 7.64 12.37 -7.82
C GLY A 745 8.95 12.04 -7.11
N THR A 746 9.24 10.77 -6.79
CA THR A 746 10.47 10.34 -6.11
C THR A 746 11.46 9.63 -7.05
N PHE A 747 11.53 10.04 -8.31
CA PHE A 747 12.44 9.44 -9.29
C PHE A 747 13.90 9.57 -8.87
N PRO A 748 14.80 8.66 -9.27
CA PRO A 748 16.23 8.69 -8.88
C PRO A 748 16.94 10.00 -9.18
N ILE A 749 16.52 10.72 -10.22
CA ILE A 749 17.02 12.07 -10.56
C ILE A 749 16.89 13.06 -9.40
N GLN A 750 15.92 12.89 -8.51
CA GLN A 750 15.74 13.73 -7.32
C GLN A 750 16.97 13.67 -6.42
N SER A 751 17.41 12.45 -6.06
CA SER A 751 18.60 12.24 -5.22
C SER A 751 19.88 12.60 -5.96
N GLU A 752 20.00 12.23 -7.22
CA GLU A 752 21.19 12.54 -8.05
C GLU A 752 21.45 14.04 -8.10
N ARG A 753 20.43 14.84 -8.45
CA ARG A 753 20.57 16.30 -8.55
C ARG A 753 20.81 16.96 -7.20
N TYR A 754 20.16 16.46 -6.14
CA TYR A 754 20.36 16.98 -4.79
C TYR A 754 21.77 16.67 -4.28
N PHE A 755 22.28 15.44 -4.50
CA PHE A 755 23.65 15.09 -4.20
C PHE A 755 24.67 16.00 -4.92
N ASN A 756 24.45 16.25 -6.22
CA ASN A 756 25.34 17.12 -6.99
C ASN A 756 25.35 18.57 -6.46
N ALA A 757 24.18 19.10 -6.06
CA ALA A 757 24.11 20.42 -5.45
C ALA A 757 24.83 20.46 -4.10
N LEU A 758 24.58 19.51 -3.21
CA LEU A 758 25.23 19.41 -1.91
C LEU A 758 26.74 19.28 -2.02
N LYS A 759 27.22 18.41 -2.93
CA LYS A 759 28.65 18.23 -3.22
C LYS A 759 29.28 19.53 -3.73
N GLY A 760 28.62 20.21 -4.67
CA GLY A 760 29.11 21.48 -5.21
C GLY A 760 29.18 22.62 -4.20
N LEU A 761 28.35 22.54 -3.14
CA LEU A 761 28.35 23.51 -2.02
C LEU A 761 29.21 23.07 -0.84
N GLY A 762 29.93 21.97 -0.94
CA GLY A 762 30.88 21.51 0.10
C GLY A 762 30.23 20.83 1.30
N ALA A 763 28.97 20.37 1.19
CA ALA A 763 28.29 19.65 2.26
C ALA A 763 28.85 18.21 2.43
N THR A 764 28.80 17.69 3.66
CA THR A 764 29.12 16.29 3.93
C THR A 764 27.90 15.45 3.52
N VAL A 765 28.03 14.73 2.40
CA VAL A 765 26.94 13.92 1.83
C VAL A 765 27.47 12.62 1.25
N ARG A 766 26.74 11.52 1.49
CA ARG A 766 26.98 10.21 0.86
C ARG A 766 25.73 9.82 0.08
N TYR A 767 25.89 9.34 -1.15
CA TYR A 767 24.79 8.89 -2.00
C TYR A 767 24.99 7.43 -2.41
N VAL A 768 24.02 6.59 -2.05
CA VAL A 768 24.01 5.15 -2.31
C VAL A 768 22.84 4.84 -3.23
N VAL A 769 23.12 4.24 -4.38
CA VAL A 769 22.13 3.74 -5.32
C VAL A 769 22.04 2.23 -5.16
N LEU A 770 20.83 1.71 -4.91
CA LEU A 770 20.58 0.28 -4.78
C LEU A 770 20.14 -0.29 -6.12
N PRO A 771 20.98 -1.12 -6.79
CA PRO A 771 20.67 -1.67 -8.12
C PRO A 771 19.36 -2.46 -8.13
N ASN A 772 18.56 -2.30 -9.18
CA ASN A 772 17.28 -2.99 -9.41
C ASN A 772 16.22 -2.82 -8.32
N GLU A 773 16.45 -1.96 -7.34
CA GLU A 773 15.45 -1.63 -6.33
C GLU A 773 14.52 -0.51 -6.81
N SER A 774 13.23 -0.66 -6.49
CA SER A 774 12.21 0.35 -6.74
C SER A 774 12.05 1.28 -5.53
N HIS A 775 10.86 1.87 -5.34
CA HIS A 775 10.57 2.77 -4.22
C HIS A 775 10.69 2.07 -2.86
N GLY A 776 10.24 0.82 -2.75
CA GLY A 776 10.46 -0.05 -1.59
C GLY A 776 11.51 -1.10 -1.93
N TYR A 777 12.46 -1.35 -1.03
CA TYR A 777 13.58 -2.28 -1.24
C TYR A 777 13.17 -3.70 -0.91
N ARG A 778 13.61 -4.67 -1.72
CA ARG A 778 13.13 -6.05 -1.66
C ARG A 778 14.22 -7.09 -1.59
N ALA A 779 15.42 -6.83 -2.17
CA ALA A 779 16.51 -7.78 -2.14
C ALA A 779 17.16 -7.79 -0.77
N LYS A 780 17.44 -9.00 -0.26
CA LYS A 780 18.12 -9.20 1.02
C LYS A 780 19.49 -8.51 1.04
N GLU A 781 20.22 -8.61 -0.06
CA GLU A 781 21.55 -8.01 -0.23
C GLU A 781 21.47 -6.48 -0.13
N SER A 782 20.52 -5.87 -0.82
CA SER A 782 20.27 -4.43 -0.78
C SER A 782 19.88 -3.94 0.62
N ILE A 783 19.01 -4.68 1.30
CA ILE A 783 18.53 -4.34 2.64
C ILE A 783 19.66 -4.47 3.67
N LEU A 784 20.48 -5.53 3.59
CA LEU A 784 21.63 -5.70 4.48
C LEU A 784 22.66 -4.59 4.27
N HIS A 785 22.95 -4.24 3.02
CA HIS A 785 23.86 -3.14 2.68
C HIS A 785 23.32 -1.79 3.16
N LEU A 786 22.04 -1.52 2.96
CA LEU A 786 21.35 -0.34 3.49
C LEU A 786 21.54 -0.21 5.01
N LEU A 787 21.30 -1.28 5.75
CA LEU A 787 21.42 -1.28 7.21
C LEU A 787 22.89 -1.10 7.64
N TRP A 788 23.85 -1.64 6.87
CA TRP A 788 25.28 -1.40 7.10
C TRP A 788 25.64 0.07 6.86
N GLU A 789 25.21 0.69 5.76
CA GLU A 789 25.46 2.10 5.46
C GLU A 789 24.91 3.01 6.56
N GLN A 790 23.70 2.72 7.03
CA GLN A 790 23.07 3.49 8.10
C GLN A 790 23.82 3.33 9.43
N ASP A 791 24.27 2.10 9.77
CA ASP A 791 25.05 1.85 10.98
C ASP A 791 26.38 2.63 10.95
N GLN A 792 27.13 2.55 9.85
CA GLN A 792 28.38 3.29 9.69
C GLN A 792 28.18 4.81 9.78
N TRP A 793 27.07 5.31 9.18
CA TRP A 793 26.74 6.72 9.21
C TRP A 793 26.41 7.22 10.62
N LEU A 794 25.60 6.47 11.35
CA LEU A 794 25.22 6.77 12.73
C LEU A 794 26.40 6.66 13.70
N GLU A 795 27.23 5.62 13.59
CA GLU A 795 28.43 5.48 14.40
C GLU A 795 29.40 6.66 14.19
N THR A 796 29.59 7.09 12.94
CA THR A 796 30.55 8.15 12.59
C THR A 796 30.06 9.53 13.02
N TYR A 797 28.83 9.91 12.67
CA TYR A 797 28.36 11.28 12.77
C TYR A 797 27.45 11.57 13.97
N VAL A 798 27.00 10.52 14.68
CA VAL A 798 26.12 10.68 15.83
C VAL A 798 26.80 10.18 17.12
N LYS A 799 27.06 8.87 17.19
CA LYS A 799 27.57 8.25 18.42
C LYS A 799 28.98 8.71 18.76
N ASN A 800 29.89 8.71 17.78
CA ASN A 800 31.28 9.12 17.92
C ASN A 800 31.55 10.57 17.46
N LYS A 801 30.47 11.39 17.36
CA LYS A 801 30.61 12.81 17.04
C LYS A 801 31.55 13.48 18.03
N LYS A 802 32.65 14.08 17.50
CA LYS A 802 33.63 14.84 18.25
C LYS A 802 33.14 16.22 18.61
#